data_5ffbb1bd1ddaec070c631185dd58d326
#
_entry.id   5ffbb1bd1ddaec070c631185dd58d326
#
_cell.length_a   1.000
_cell.length_b   1.000
_cell.length_c   1.000
_cell.angle_alpha   90.00
_cell.angle_beta   90.00
_cell.angle_gamma   90.00
#
_symmetry.space_group_name_H-M   'P 1'
#
loop_
_entity.id
_entity.type
_entity.pdbx_description
1 polymer ?
#
loop_
_entity_poly.entity_id
_entity_poly.type
_entity_poly.pdbx_seq_one_letter_code
_entity_poly.pdbx_strand_id
1 'polypeptide(L)'
;MKRKIAFNNYGIPSFLTFVFLYILGLGGGCLFLIEKASALYVPSISVSTDALNSVNGNAVLNSTNKTTEIPVNLTVQTNHRTGYTATMSAETSETALVNASSANNAKINSITSPLGLANFPTNSWGYKLSTETTYSPIPGVGNPANLINTSGKTDGLDSRVINVGMNLSQNLESGRYVNKLVFSVVTNPYEKEAVLTAGPDFIQKVTALDTNQTYDVWNENMGKKENVRAFRRSHVAPAAVPANAVNVEDNASSDYEIKVWFDAAEGVMYYWAPIEKIYLNQNASRMFMHFTKLTELELSGFDTSRVENMTYMFRSLHSMKSLDLSSFSTPKLKDMTGMFYAAIGLKTLNFGNNFDTSNVVSMSHIFLDANNLEYLDLSKFNTENVTDMNHMFRNMYALKAIKFGEKFKTNNVINMGSMFASTCSLKELDLSNFNTSKVTKIIELFGLVDFKGDSFTCPGGDKLERVYVSADFDTSKVTESFNMFAGRTKLRGGEGSFEANPSLAGIEWLKIDRPGVKGYFTNVNKRTISNLSIMQNVDTVVCANSNLHEVASLVDVRDGNTYTVAKLKDNKCWMTQNLRLANKTLTPVDSDVSVNFTVPASNLNVANTYDSPTVLPMVYFDPSKPQEGAYYNWFTATAGTGGRNISEGSDAPSSVCPSGWRLSQGGNRSEYLTLLNSYDGNVANLRGAPLNFITPGYVHERNLIGIGSNGLYWSSTAGPENWAHRMSIWGNNSDQGSSWQVDGALVRCLVK
;
A
#
# COMPACT_ATOMS: atom_id res chain seq x y z
N MET A 1 -34.78 -4.13 -44.96
CA MET A 1 -35.68 -3.48 -43.97
C MET A 1 -35.04 -3.60 -42.60
N LYS A 2 -34.54 -2.50 -42.05
CA LYS A 2 -33.92 -2.46 -40.70
C LYS A 2 -35.07 -2.51 -39.68
N ARG A 3 -35.23 -3.61 -38.95
CA ARG A 3 -36.10 -3.62 -37.76
C ARG A 3 -35.22 -3.38 -36.55
N LYS A 4 -35.48 -2.27 -35.84
CA LYS A 4 -34.93 -1.98 -34.52
C LYS A 4 -35.46 -2.98 -33.52
N ILE A 5 -34.56 -3.67 -32.82
CA ILE A 5 -34.91 -4.45 -31.64
C ILE A 5 -35.17 -3.44 -30.53
N ALA A 6 -36.36 -3.51 -29.93
CA ALA A 6 -36.77 -2.62 -28.84
C ALA A 6 -36.03 -2.99 -27.57
N PHE A 7 -35.35 -2.01 -26.99
CA PHE A 7 -34.72 -2.11 -25.67
C PHE A 7 -35.79 -1.82 -24.61
N ASN A 8 -36.00 -2.73 -23.69
CA ASN A 8 -36.67 -2.42 -22.43
C ASN A 8 -35.68 -1.83 -21.46
N ASN A 9 -35.65 -0.51 -21.38
CA ASN A 9 -35.01 0.23 -20.30
C ASN A 9 -35.96 0.26 -19.09
N TYR A 10 -35.58 -0.36 -17.99
CA TYR A 10 -36.13 0.01 -16.69
C TYR A 10 -35.37 1.22 -16.15
N GLY A 11 -36.13 2.24 -15.97
CA GLY A 11 -35.98 3.62 -15.84
C GLY A 11 -35.03 4.23 -14.84
N ILE A 12 -34.57 5.39 -15.29
CA ILE A 12 -34.60 6.68 -14.57
C ILE A 12 -34.43 7.74 -15.67
N PRO A 13 -35.18 8.86 -15.66
CA PRO A 13 -35.17 9.80 -16.78
C PRO A 13 -33.94 10.68 -16.78
N SER A 14 -33.12 10.57 -17.80
CA SER A 14 -32.13 11.57 -18.12
C SER A 14 -32.77 12.72 -18.88
N PHE A 15 -32.70 13.93 -18.33
CA PHE A 15 -33.04 15.17 -19.03
C PHE A 15 -32.10 15.37 -20.23
N LEU A 16 -32.65 15.25 -21.42
CA LEU A 16 -32.03 15.75 -22.63
C LEU A 16 -32.34 17.26 -22.74
N THR A 17 -31.35 18.09 -22.52
CA THR A 17 -31.45 19.53 -22.83
C THR A 17 -31.04 19.70 -24.29
N PHE A 18 -32.00 19.92 -25.17
CA PHE A 18 -31.76 20.41 -26.54
C PHE A 18 -31.46 21.90 -26.46
N VAL A 19 -30.25 22.31 -26.82
CA VAL A 19 -29.91 23.72 -27.07
C VAL A 19 -30.20 23.99 -28.54
N PHE A 20 -31.26 24.77 -28.82
CA PHE A 20 -31.48 25.39 -30.13
C PHE A 20 -30.56 26.60 -30.31
N LEU A 21 -29.66 26.53 -31.25
CA LEU A 21 -28.87 27.72 -31.68
C LEU A 21 -29.72 28.58 -32.59
N TYR A 22 -30.08 29.78 -32.14
CA TYR A 22 -30.55 30.85 -33.00
C TYR A 22 -29.32 31.59 -33.59
N ILE A 23 -29.13 31.52 -34.91
CA ILE A 23 -28.16 32.33 -35.62
C ILE A 23 -28.84 33.63 -36.00
N LEU A 24 -28.49 34.73 -35.36
CA LEU A 24 -28.72 36.07 -35.90
C LEU A 24 -27.35 36.63 -36.25
N GLY A 25 -27.17 36.86 -37.55
CA GLY A 25 -25.95 37.45 -38.09
C GLY A 25 -25.80 38.91 -37.72
N LEU A 26 -24.58 39.29 -37.37
CA LEU A 26 -23.95 40.59 -37.65
C LEU A 26 -22.42 40.40 -37.53
N GLY A 27 -21.72 40.90 -38.50
CA GLY A 27 -20.32 40.67 -38.76
C GLY A 27 -19.35 41.19 -37.67
N GLY A 28 -18.30 40.45 -37.49
CA GLY A 28 -17.14 40.78 -36.68
C GLY A 28 -16.41 39.49 -36.33
N GLY A 29 -15.26 39.22 -37.00
CA GLY A 29 -14.51 37.99 -36.82
C GLY A 29 -14.02 37.78 -35.39
N CYS A 30 -14.58 36.81 -34.71
CA CYS A 30 -13.97 36.14 -33.58
C CYS A 30 -13.70 34.70 -34.00
N LEU A 31 -12.44 34.37 -34.14
CA LEU A 31 -12.00 32.98 -34.20
C LEU A 31 -12.27 32.34 -32.83
N PHE A 32 -13.41 31.68 -32.69
CA PHE A 32 -13.58 30.74 -31.60
C PHE A 32 -12.72 29.52 -31.91
N LEU A 33 -11.61 29.40 -31.22
CA LEU A 33 -10.98 28.09 -31.00
C LEU A 33 -12.00 27.22 -30.28
N ILE A 34 -12.70 26.38 -31.03
CA ILE A 34 -13.45 25.27 -30.45
C ILE A 34 -12.39 24.33 -29.91
N GLU A 35 -12.03 24.49 -28.64
CA GLU A 35 -11.40 23.39 -27.91
C GLU A 35 -12.29 22.18 -28.11
N LYS A 36 -11.73 21.12 -28.69
CA LYS A 36 -12.39 19.83 -28.75
C LYS A 36 -12.65 19.44 -27.29
N ALA A 37 -13.87 19.60 -26.83
CA ALA A 37 -14.31 18.93 -25.62
C ALA A 37 -14.00 17.44 -25.81
N SER A 38 -12.99 16.96 -25.13
CA SER A 38 -12.67 15.53 -25.13
C SER A 38 -13.87 14.84 -24.53
N ALA A 39 -14.53 14.01 -25.32
CA ALA A 39 -15.74 13.33 -24.88
C ALA A 39 -15.38 12.36 -23.74
N LEU A 40 -16.01 12.55 -22.59
CA LEU A 40 -16.01 11.55 -21.51
C LEU A 40 -16.40 10.18 -22.06
N TYR A 41 -15.96 9.14 -21.39
CA TYR A 41 -16.35 7.78 -21.69
C TYR A 41 -17.88 7.64 -21.68
N VAL A 42 -18.45 7.33 -22.85
CA VAL A 42 -19.88 7.04 -22.99
C VAL A 42 -20.02 5.56 -23.35
N PRO A 43 -20.61 4.73 -22.46
CA PRO A 43 -20.85 3.32 -22.76
C PRO A 43 -21.72 3.17 -24.01
N SER A 44 -21.31 2.31 -24.93
CA SER A 44 -22.10 2.00 -26.13
C SER A 44 -22.07 0.50 -26.42
N ILE A 45 -23.17 0.00 -26.96
CA ILE A 45 -23.26 -1.36 -27.48
C ILE A 45 -24.07 -1.34 -28.78
N SER A 46 -23.55 -2.02 -29.80
CA SER A 46 -24.26 -2.27 -31.05
C SER A 46 -24.35 -3.76 -31.31
N VAL A 47 -25.46 -4.20 -31.80
CA VAL A 47 -25.76 -5.61 -32.10
C VAL A 47 -26.32 -5.74 -33.50
N SER A 48 -25.80 -6.69 -34.26
CA SER A 48 -26.38 -7.07 -35.54
C SER A 48 -26.44 -8.59 -35.67
N THR A 49 -27.41 -9.06 -36.43
CA THR A 49 -27.57 -10.45 -36.81
C THR A 49 -27.99 -10.53 -38.24
N ASP A 50 -27.48 -11.47 -38.98
CA ASP A 50 -27.91 -11.76 -40.37
C ASP A 50 -29.12 -12.67 -40.46
N ALA A 51 -29.63 -13.13 -39.31
CA ALA A 51 -30.74 -14.08 -39.19
C ALA A 51 -32.12 -13.46 -39.38
N LEU A 52 -32.25 -12.37 -40.10
CA LEU A 52 -33.58 -11.78 -40.31
C LEU A 52 -34.38 -12.38 -41.48
N ASN A 53 -33.84 -13.33 -42.11
CA ASN A 53 -34.56 -13.96 -43.21
C ASN A 53 -35.17 -15.23 -42.72
N SER A 54 -36.51 -15.31 -42.87
CA SER A 54 -37.11 -16.63 -43.16
C SER A 54 -36.08 -17.34 -44.05
N VAL A 55 -35.55 -18.48 -43.54
CA VAL A 55 -34.78 -19.38 -44.40
C VAL A 55 -35.77 -19.81 -45.50
N ASN A 56 -35.84 -19.02 -46.58
CA ASN A 56 -36.39 -19.46 -47.83
C ASN A 56 -35.42 -20.48 -48.47
N GLY A 57 -34.81 -21.32 -47.63
CA GLY A 57 -34.08 -22.47 -48.07
C GLY A 57 -35.09 -23.53 -48.37
N ASN A 58 -35.31 -23.84 -49.60
CA ASN A 58 -35.62 -25.20 -49.96
C ASN A 58 -34.49 -26.06 -49.37
N ALA A 59 -34.65 -26.48 -48.10
CA ALA A 59 -33.93 -27.64 -47.61
C ALA A 59 -34.38 -28.76 -48.51
N VAL A 60 -33.63 -29.02 -49.58
CA VAL A 60 -33.90 -30.11 -50.48
C VAL A 60 -33.55 -31.37 -49.73
N LEU A 61 -34.56 -31.91 -49.05
CA LEU A 61 -34.48 -33.24 -48.44
C LEU A 61 -34.50 -34.23 -49.59
N ASN A 62 -33.45 -34.92 -49.83
CA ASN A 62 -33.41 -36.07 -50.72
C ASN A 62 -33.37 -37.35 -49.87
N SER A 63 -33.55 -38.48 -50.51
CA SER A 63 -33.59 -39.80 -49.86
C SER A 63 -32.33 -40.16 -49.06
N THR A 64 -31.23 -39.44 -49.26
CA THR A 64 -29.93 -39.67 -48.64
C THR A 64 -29.54 -38.62 -47.57
N ASN A 65 -30.04 -37.38 -47.68
CA ASN A 65 -29.71 -36.29 -46.71
C ASN A 65 -30.97 -35.81 -46.00
N LYS A 66 -31.16 -36.28 -44.77
CA LYS A 66 -32.25 -35.89 -43.88
C LYS A 66 -31.90 -34.76 -42.91
N THR A 67 -30.61 -34.45 -42.77
CA THR A 67 -30.11 -33.44 -41.85
C THR A 67 -29.69 -32.18 -42.59
N THR A 68 -29.92 -31.03 -41.98
CA THR A 68 -29.45 -29.72 -42.45
C THR A 68 -28.97 -28.86 -41.31
N GLU A 69 -28.05 -27.95 -41.60
CA GLU A 69 -27.49 -26.99 -40.66
C GLU A 69 -27.57 -25.58 -41.25
N ILE A 70 -28.00 -24.64 -40.46
CA ILE A 70 -28.20 -23.25 -40.86
C ILE A 70 -27.40 -22.36 -39.95
N PRO A 71 -26.35 -21.65 -40.43
CA PRO A 71 -25.59 -20.71 -39.64
C PRO A 71 -26.37 -19.42 -39.41
N VAL A 72 -26.29 -18.87 -38.20
CA VAL A 72 -26.79 -17.56 -37.79
C VAL A 72 -25.62 -16.79 -37.17
N ASN A 73 -25.27 -15.64 -37.75
CA ASN A 73 -24.22 -14.80 -37.23
C ASN A 73 -24.80 -13.80 -36.24
N LEU A 74 -24.21 -13.77 -35.02
CA LEU A 74 -24.44 -12.74 -34.03
C LEU A 74 -23.17 -11.91 -33.94
N THR A 75 -23.27 -10.60 -34.18
CA THR A 75 -22.14 -9.69 -34.11
C THR A 75 -22.42 -8.61 -33.06
N VAL A 76 -21.49 -8.44 -32.13
CA VAL A 76 -21.58 -7.44 -31.05
C VAL A 76 -20.33 -6.58 -31.05
N GLN A 77 -20.53 -5.29 -30.89
CA GLN A 77 -19.45 -4.33 -30.65
C GLN A 77 -19.80 -3.49 -29.43
N THR A 78 -18.91 -3.45 -28.44
CA THR A 78 -19.08 -2.61 -27.26
C THR A 78 -17.76 -2.03 -26.79
N ASN A 79 -17.78 -0.78 -26.32
CA ASN A 79 -16.70 -0.17 -25.57
C ASN A 79 -16.89 -0.36 -24.06
N HIS A 80 -17.93 -1.11 -23.64
CA HIS A 80 -18.29 -1.29 -22.24
C HIS A 80 -17.20 -2.05 -21.48
N ARG A 81 -16.72 -1.49 -20.35
CA ARG A 81 -15.55 -1.99 -19.61
C ARG A 81 -15.72 -3.38 -19.02
N THR A 82 -16.94 -3.71 -18.61
CA THR A 82 -17.26 -5.01 -18.04
C THR A 82 -17.77 -6.00 -19.08
N GLY A 83 -17.78 -5.60 -20.34
CA GLY A 83 -18.23 -6.46 -21.43
C GLY A 83 -19.75 -6.59 -21.55
N TYR A 84 -20.18 -7.72 -22.08
CA TYR A 84 -21.60 -7.99 -22.33
C TYR A 84 -21.93 -9.46 -22.12
N THR A 85 -23.23 -9.71 -21.91
CA THR A 85 -23.81 -11.05 -21.91
C THR A 85 -24.82 -11.15 -23.06
N ALA A 86 -24.70 -12.20 -23.88
CA ALA A 86 -25.65 -12.52 -24.93
C ALA A 86 -26.36 -13.84 -24.60
N THR A 87 -27.70 -13.80 -24.69
CA THR A 87 -28.53 -14.96 -24.45
C THR A 87 -29.46 -15.21 -25.66
N MET A 88 -29.97 -16.43 -25.79
CA MET A 88 -30.95 -16.82 -26.81
C MET A 88 -32.07 -17.61 -26.17
N SER A 89 -33.31 -17.36 -26.65
CA SER A 89 -34.47 -18.19 -26.32
C SER A 89 -35.49 -18.20 -27.48
N ALA A 90 -36.43 -19.13 -27.46
CA ALA A 90 -37.67 -18.95 -28.21
C ALA A 90 -38.43 -17.74 -27.66
N GLU A 91 -39.27 -17.11 -28.48
CA GLU A 91 -40.10 -15.94 -28.06
C GLU A 91 -41.12 -16.31 -26.99
N THR A 92 -41.53 -17.58 -26.96
CA THR A 92 -42.51 -18.11 -26.01
C THR A 92 -41.98 -19.37 -25.33
N SER A 93 -42.83 -20.05 -24.57
CA SER A 93 -42.52 -21.38 -24.03
C SER A 93 -42.56 -22.48 -25.09
N GLU A 94 -43.15 -22.25 -26.28
CA GLU A 94 -43.12 -23.19 -27.40
C GLU A 94 -41.72 -23.20 -28.04
N THR A 95 -41.06 -24.33 -27.95
CA THR A 95 -39.72 -24.51 -28.50
C THR A 95 -39.70 -25.28 -29.82
N ALA A 96 -40.83 -25.80 -30.26
CA ALA A 96 -40.95 -26.46 -31.57
C ALA A 96 -41.16 -25.47 -32.71
N LEU A 97 -40.70 -25.82 -33.90
CA LEU A 97 -41.17 -25.17 -35.12
C LEU A 97 -42.57 -25.67 -35.43
N VAL A 98 -43.58 -24.77 -35.49
CA VAL A 98 -44.99 -25.12 -35.62
C VAL A 98 -45.47 -24.79 -37.04
N ASN A 99 -46.20 -25.72 -37.66
CA ASN A 99 -46.92 -25.47 -38.90
C ASN A 99 -48.35 -24.99 -38.58
N ALA A 100 -48.57 -23.69 -38.61
CA ALA A 100 -49.85 -23.07 -38.28
C ALA A 100 -50.99 -23.43 -39.28
N SER A 101 -50.67 -23.96 -40.44
CA SER A 101 -51.61 -24.39 -41.46
C SER A 101 -51.93 -25.90 -41.44
N SER A 102 -51.28 -26.64 -40.52
CA SER A 102 -51.46 -28.08 -40.39
C SER A 102 -52.74 -28.43 -39.66
N ALA A 103 -53.55 -29.28 -40.30
CA ALA A 103 -54.74 -29.85 -39.64
C ALA A 103 -54.41 -30.81 -38.48
N ASN A 104 -53.19 -31.35 -38.50
CA ASN A 104 -52.70 -32.34 -37.53
C ASN A 104 -51.70 -31.74 -36.49
N ASN A 105 -51.60 -30.42 -36.39
CA ASN A 105 -50.63 -29.78 -35.52
C ASN A 105 -49.17 -30.25 -35.73
N ALA A 106 -48.77 -30.41 -36.98
CA ALA A 106 -47.40 -30.87 -37.30
C ALA A 106 -46.32 -29.94 -36.73
N LYS A 107 -45.35 -30.54 -36.06
CA LYS A 107 -44.26 -29.84 -35.40
C LYS A 107 -42.89 -30.48 -35.73
N ILE A 108 -41.83 -29.66 -35.69
CA ILE A 108 -40.48 -30.09 -35.59
C ILE A 108 -40.02 -29.76 -34.15
N ASN A 109 -39.89 -30.79 -33.31
CA ASN A 109 -39.70 -30.59 -31.87
C ASN A 109 -38.25 -30.22 -31.56
N SER A 110 -38.03 -29.44 -30.49
CA SER A 110 -36.66 -29.30 -29.95
C SER A 110 -36.13 -30.66 -29.48
N ILE A 111 -34.84 -30.91 -29.67
CA ILE A 111 -34.19 -32.03 -28.97
C ILE A 111 -34.30 -31.83 -27.46
N THR A 112 -34.25 -32.92 -26.67
CA THR A 112 -34.48 -32.86 -25.21
C THR A 112 -33.17 -32.91 -24.38
N SER A 113 -32.08 -33.30 -25.06
CA SER A 113 -30.72 -33.36 -24.45
C SER A 113 -29.67 -33.05 -25.51
N PRO A 114 -28.45 -32.68 -25.14
CA PRO A 114 -27.36 -32.44 -26.11
C PRO A 114 -27.06 -33.67 -26.98
N LEU A 115 -27.04 -33.48 -28.30
CA LEU A 115 -26.84 -34.56 -29.29
C LEU A 115 -25.97 -34.07 -30.45
N GLY A 116 -25.23 -34.99 -31.07
CA GLY A 116 -24.66 -34.76 -32.39
C GLY A 116 -25.76 -34.78 -33.47
N LEU A 117 -25.59 -34.00 -34.54
CA LEU A 117 -26.65 -33.85 -35.59
C LEU A 117 -27.09 -35.21 -36.21
N ALA A 118 -26.18 -36.14 -36.36
CA ALA A 118 -26.48 -37.50 -36.90
C ALA A 118 -27.42 -38.31 -35.98
N ASN A 119 -27.47 -37.97 -34.70
CA ASN A 119 -28.26 -38.66 -33.67
C ASN A 119 -29.58 -37.94 -33.33
N PHE A 120 -29.96 -36.92 -34.09
CA PHE A 120 -31.21 -36.23 -33.86
C PHE A 120 -32.41 -37.13 -34.10
N PRO A 121 -33.42 -37.12 -33.21
CA PRO A 121 -34.68 -37.72 -33.51
C PRO A 121 -35.29 -37.18 -34.81
N THR A 122 -36.05 -37.98 -35.52
CA THR A 122 -36.75 -37.51 -36.71
C THR A 122 -37.72 -36.36 -36.39
N ASN A 123 -37.74 -35.33 -37.23
CA ASN A 123 -38.51 -34.07 -37.05
C ASN A 123 -38.10 -33.37 -35.76
N SER A 124 -36.80 -33.24 -35.55
CA SER A 124 -36.28 -32.43 -34.44
C SER A 124 -35.22 -31.43 -34.90
N TRP A 125 -35.03 -30.39 -34.03
CA TRP A 125 -34.07 -29.32 -34.22
C TRP A 125 -33.36 -28.92 -32.91
N GLY A 126 -32.23 -28.29 -33.01
CA GLY A 126 -31.44 -27.81 -31.91
C GLY A 126 -30.43 -26.76 -32.39
N TYR A 127 -29.66 -26.17 -31.45
CA TYR A 127 -28.64 -25.19 -31.77
C TYR A 127 -27.31 -25.57 -31.14
N LYS A 128 -26.21 -25.03 -31.68
CA LYS A 128 -24.89 -25.03 -31.06
C LYS A 128 -24.11 -23.78 -31.45
N LEU A 129 -23.13 -23.38 -30.68
CA LEU A 129 -22.08 -22.48 -31.16
C LEU A 129 -21.18 -23.24 -32.14
N SER A 130 -20.61 -22.55 -33.13
CA SER A 130 -19.70 -23.17 -34.12
C SER A 130 -18.49 -23.86 -33.49
N THR A 131 -18.11 -23.45 -32.28
CA THR A 131 -17.03 -24.01 -31.48
C THR A 131 -17.41 -25.30 -30.74
N GLU A 132 -18.71 -25.63 -30.67
CA GLU A 132 -19.22 -26.81 -29.97
C GLU A 132 -19.39 -28.00 -30.93
N THR A 133 -19.29 -29.19 -30.40
CA THR A 133 -19.44 -30.44 -31.15
C THR A 133 -20.87 -31.00 -31.12
N THR A 134 -21.61 -30.65 -30.07
CA THR A 134 -23.00 -31.14 -29.85
C THR A 134 -23.98 -29.98 -29.89
N TYR A 135 -25.20 -30.28 -30.34
CA TYR A 135 -26.30 -29.35 -30.33
C TYR A 135 -27.04 -29.44 -29.00
N SER A 136 -27.53 -28.32 -28.53
CA SER A 136 -28.36 -28.17 -27.34
C SER A 136 -29.83 -28.00 -27.70
N PRO A 137 -30.74 -28.33 -26.77
CA PRO A 137 -32.16 -28.04 -26.92
C PRO A 137 -32.42 -26.53 -27.09
N ILE A 138 -33.45 -26.17 -27.88
CA ILE A 138 -33.89 -24.78 -28.00
C ILE A 138 -34.46 -24.32 -26.66
N PRO A 139 -33.91 -23.29 -26.04
CA PRO A 139 -34.39 -22.80 -24.75
C PRO A 139 -35.73 -22.03 -24.91
N GLY A 140 -36.67 -22.24 -24.01
CA GLY A 140 -37.87 -21.44 -23.90
C GLY A 140 -37.62 -20.08 -23.25
N VAL A 141 -38.59 -19.16 -23.40
CA VAL A 141 -38.47 -17.78 -22.87
C VAL A 141 -38.17 -17.70 -21.36
N GLY A 142 -38.66 -18.65 -20.59
CA GLY A 142 -38.47 -18.68 -19.12
C GLY A 142 -37.05 -19.12 -18.67
N ASN A 143 -36.25 -19.68 -19.58
CA ASN A 143 -34.88 -20.16 -19.28
C ASN A 143 -33.96 -19.95 -20.48
N PRO A 144 -33.60 -18.69 -20.80
CA PRO A 144 -32.69 -18.38 -21.91
C PRO A 144 -31.33 -19.03 -21.74
N ALA A 145 -30.74 -19.51 -22.83
CA ALA A 145 -29.36 -20.02 -22.82
C ALA A 145 -28.32 -18.89 -22.94
N ASN A 146 -27.31 -18.94 -22.14
CA ASN A 146 -26.15 -18.06 -22.28
C ASN A 146 -25.33 -18.52 -23.49
N LEU A 147 -25.15 -17.64 -24.45
CA LEU A 147 -24.28 -17.87 -25.62
C LEU A 147 -22.90 -17.30 -25.42
N ILE A 148 -22.80 -16.12 -24.86
CA ILE A 148 -21.56 -15.36 -24.72
C ILE A 148 -21.61 -14.62 -23.39
N ASN A 149 -20.50 -14.63 -22.67
CA ASN A 149 -20.24 -13.74 -21.53
C ASN A 149 -18.81 -13.25 -21.63
N THR A 150 -18.61 -11.92 -21.72
CA THR A 150 -17.31 -11.28 -21.82
C THR A 150 -17.06 -10.40 -20.60
N SER A 151 -15.80 -10.14 -20.28
CA SER A 151 -15.40 -9.33 -19.11
C SER A 151 -14.80 -7.97 -19.48
N GLY A 152 -14.83 -7.57 -20.76
CA GLY A 152 -14.24 -6.33 -21.23
C GLY A 152 -14.81 -5.86 -22.57
N LYS A 153 -14.34 -4.68 -23.00
CA LYS A 153 -14.67 -4.14 -24.32
C LYS A 153 -14.30 -5.13 -25.43
N THR A 154 -15.02 -5.05 -26.55
CA THR A 154 -14.66 -5.81 -27.76
C THR A 154 -13.47 -5.15 -28.47
N ASP A 155 -12.59 -5.98 -29.02
CA ASP A 155 -11.54 -5.52 -29.94
C ASP A 155 -12.09 -5.56 -31.38
N GLY A 156 -12.76 -4.49 -31.77
CA GLY A 156 -13.55 -4.45 -33.01
C GLY A 156 -14.89 -5.16 -32.88
N LEU A 157 -15.26 -5.95 -33.89
CA LEU A 157 -16.52 -6.70 -33.94
C LEU A 157 -16.30 -8.11 -33.38
N ASP A 158 -17.02 -8.46 -32.30
CA ASP A 158 -17.08 -9.83 -31.78
C ASP A 158 -18.19 -10.59 -32.51
N SER A 159 -17.83 -11.52 -33.40
CA SER A 159 -18.75 -12.30 -34.20
C SER A 159 -18.78 -13.75 -33.74
N ARG A 160 -19.99 -14.27 -33.53
CA ARG A 160 -20.25 -15.67 -33.16
C ARG A 160 -21.22 -16.29 -34.15
N VAL A 161 -20.92 -17.51 -34.55
CA VAL A 161 -21.79 -18.29 -35.41
C VAL A 161 -22.57 -19.30 -34.57
N ILE A 162 -23.87 -19.21 -34.60
CA ILE A 162 -24.80 -20.16 -34.00
C ILE A 162 -25.36 -21.04 -35.12
N ASN A 163 -25.08 -22.32 -35.06
CA ASN A 163 -25.59 -23.30 -36.04
C ASN A 163 -26.90 -23.88 -35.54
N VAL A 164 -27.93 -23.75 -36.32
CA VAL A 164 -29.23 -24.42 -36.11
C VAL A 164 -29.29 -25.71 -36.94
N GLY A 165 -29.31 -26.85 -36.25
CA GLY A 165 -29.36 -28.16 -36.90
C GLY A 165 -30.76 -28.73 -36.88
N MET A 166 -31.11 -29.46 -37.94
CA MET A 166 -32.41 -30.15 -38.08
C MET A 166 -32.24 -31.55 -38.69
N ASN A 167 -33.10 -32.49 -38.26
CA ASN A 167 -33.28 -33.79 -38.90
C ASN A 167 -34.76 -33.96 -39.27
N LEU A 168 -35.05 -34.03 -40.59
CA LEU A 168 -36.41 -33.97 -41.10
C LEU A 168 -36.80 -35.29 -41.77
N SER A 169 -38.09 -35.67 -41.61
CA SER A 169 -38.66 -36.85 -42.26
C SER A 169 -39.17 -36.52 -43.68
N GLN A 170 -39.06 -37.48 -44.59
CA GLN A 170 -39.68 -37.40 -45.92
C GLN A 170 -41.23 -37.31 -45.84
N ASN A 171 -41.79 -37.82 -44.74
CA ASN A 171 -43.24 -37.82 -44.51
C ASN A 171 -43.73 -36.62 -43.66
N LEU A 172 -42.84 -35.61 -43.46
CA LEU A 172 -43.26 -34.39 -42.78
C LEU A 172 -44.35 -33.70 -43.60
N GLU A 173 -45.45 -33.32 -42.95
CA GLU A 173 -46.56 -32.63 -43.61
C GLU A 173 -46.04 -31.36 -44.33
N SER A 174 -46.51 -31.13 -45.53
CA SER A 174 -46.12 -29.94 -46.29
C SER A 174 -46.69 -28.69 -45.65
N GLY A 175 -45.86 -27.63 -45.58
CA GLY A 175 -46.26 -26.36 -44.97
C GLY A 175 -45.08 -25.56 -44.48
N ARG A 176 -45.41 -24.42 -43.88
CA ARG A 176 -44.43 -23.50 -43.28
C ARG A 176 -44.30 -23.74 -41.79
N TYR A 177 -43.14 -24.26 -41.36
CA TYR A 177 -42.79 -24.46 -39.96
C TYR A 177 -42.03 -23.24 -39.43
N VAL A 178 -42.53 -22.61 -38.34
CA VAL A 178 -41.97 -21.37 -37.82
C VAL A 178 -41.78 -21.43 -36.30
N ASN A 179 -40.73 -20.86 -35.85
CA ASN A 179 -40.51 -20.38 -34.50
C ASN A 179 -39.66 -19.10 -34.58
N LYS A 180 -39.69 -18.30 -33.57
CA LYS A 180 -38.92 -17.07 -33.48
C LYS A 180 -37.89 -17.18 -32.35
N LEU A 181 -36.63 -17.14 -32.70
CA LEU A 181 -35.53 -17.06 -31.74
C LEU A 181 -35.23 -15.59 -31.43
N VAL A 182 -35.13 -15.29 -30.16
CA VAL A 182 -34.83 -13.95 -29.62
C VAL A 182 -33.39 -14.00 -29.07
N PHE A 183 -32.56 -13.13 -29.61
CA PHE A 183 -31.22 -12.87 -29.07
C PHE A 183 -31.29 -11.60 -28.22
N SER A 184 -30.96 -11.73 -26.92
CA SER A 184 -30.87 -10.61 -26.00
C SER A 184 -29.41 -10.37 -25.69
N VAL A 185 -28.95 -9.13 -25.89
CA VAL A 185 -27.58 -8.71 -25.60
C VAL A 185 -27.64 -7.53 -24.65
N VAL A 186 -27.05 -7.67 -23.48
CA VAL A 186 -26.99 -6.66 -22.44
C VAL A 186 -25.56 -6.41 -22.01
N THR A 187 -25.23 -5.15 -21.70
CA THR A 187 -23.96 -4.84 -21.06
C THR A 187 -23.94 -5.40 -19.65
N ASN A 188 -22.80 -5.92 -19.21
CA ASN A 188 -22.64 -6.36 -17.84
C ASN A 188 -22.73 -5.16 -16.88
N PRO A 189 -23.23 -5.33 -15.64
CA PRO A 189 -23.29 -4.26 -14.66
C PRO A 189 -21.93 -3.63 -14.39
N TYR A 190 -21.88 -2.31 -14.21
CA TYR A 190 -20.67 -1.62 -13.76
C TYR A 190 -21.02 -0.39 -12.93
N GLU A 191 -20.11 -0.03 -12.04
CA GLU A 191 -20.20 1.21 -11.28
C GLU A 191 -19.39 2.31 -12.00
N LYS A 192 -19.94 3.53 -12.02
CA LYS A 192 -19.26 4.67 -12.60
C LYS A 192 -18.04 5.06 -11.77
N GLU A 193 -16.96 5.40 -12.42
CA GLU A 193 -15.67 5.67 -11.79
C GLU A 193 -15.07 7.00 -12.27
N ALA A 194 -14.36 7.68 -11.34
CA ALA A 194 -13.43 8.73 -11.68
C ALA A 194 -12.03 8.13 -11.77
N VAL A 195 -11.36 8.30 -12.89
CA VAL A 195 -10.01 7.77 -13.13
C VAL A 195 -9.13 8.91 -13.63
N LEU A 196 -8.01 9.15 -12.95
CA LEU A 196 -7.02 10.14 -13.39
C LEU A 196 -6.30 9.68 -14.65
N THR A 197 -5.88 10.65 -15.45
CA THR A 197 -4.98 10.39 -16.57
C THR A 197 -3.64 9.83 -16.09
N ALA A 198 -2.84 9.28 -17.01
CA ALA A 198 -1.50 8.77 -16.68
C ALA A 198 -0.61 9.86 -16.08
N GLY A 199 0.27 9.47 -15.12
CA GLY A 199 1.13 10.41 -14.41
C GLY A 199 1.94 11.35 -15.30
N PRO A 200 2.55 10.90 -16.41
CA PRO A 200 3.24 11.78 -17.36
C PRO A 200 2.35 12.86 -18.03
N ASP A 201 1.09 12.53 -18.32
CA ASP A 201 0.14 13.51 -18.85
C ASP A 201 -0.37 14.44 -17.72
N PHE A 202 -0.64 13.88 -16.55
CA PHE A 202 -1.02 14.66 -15.37
C PHE A 202 0.03 15.73 -15.05
N ILE A 203 1.30 15.34 -14.91
CA ILE A 203 2.37 16.27 -14.53
C ILE A 203 2.57 17.36 -15.60
N GLN A 204 2.40 17.06 -16.89
CA GLN A 204 2.45 18.03 -17.96
C GLN A 204 1.34 19.07 -17.83
N LYS A 205 0.10 18.64 -17.62
CA LYS A 205 -1.07 19.52 -17.48
C LYS A 205 -0.94 20.43 -16.26
N VAL A 206 -0.55 19.88 -15.08
CA VAL A 206 -0.43 20.67 -13.85
C VAL A 206 0.79 21.60 -13.84
N THR A 207 1.86 21.25 -14.57
CA THR A 207 3.02 22.16 -14.70
C THR A 207 2.63 23.46 -15.40
N ALA A 208 1.77 23.38 -16.40
CA ALA A 208 1.29 24.56 -17.14
C ALA A 208 0.43 25.51 -16.28
N LEU A 209 -0.12 25.04 -15.16
CA LEU A 209 -0.93 25.87 -14.26
C LEU A 209 -0.10 26.82 -13.39
N ASP A 210 1.12 26.43 -13.01
CA ASP A 210 2.00 27.22 -12.12
C ASP A 210 2.96 28.10 -12.92
N THR A 211 3.50 27.57 -14.00
CA THR A 211 4.52 28.25 -14.82
C THR A 211 4.24 27.99 -16.29
N ASN A 212 4.53 28.98 -17.17
CA ASN A 212 4.48 28.78 -18.61
C ASN A 212 5.66 27.90 -19.13
N GLN A 213 6.26 27.09 -18.28
CA GLN A 213 7.39 26.25 -18.64
C GLN A 213 6.91 24.90 -19.19
N THR A 214 7.59 24.43 -20.23
CA THR A 214 7.43 23.06 -20.70
C THR A 214 8.04 22.08 -19.69
N TYR A 215 7.32 21.00 -19.42
CA TYR A 215 7.83 19.91 -18.60
C TYR A 215 9.00 19.21 -19.32
N ASP A 216 10.14 19.11 -18.64
CA ASP A 216 11.27 18.29 -19.06
C ASP A 216 11.70 17.36 -17.91
N VAL A 217 11.62 16.06 -18.13
CA VAL A 217 11.94 15.03 -17.15
C VAL A 217 13.40 15.00 -16.73
N TRP A 218 14.29 15.47 -17.60
CA TRP A 218 15.73 15.41 -17.37
C TRP A 218 16.32 16.72 -16.86
N ASN A 219 15.62 17.82 -17.02
CA ASN A 219 16.07 19.14 -16.61
C ASN A 219 15.35 19.60 -15.34
N GLU A 220 16.00 19.47 -14.19
CA GLU A 220 15.42 19.87 -12.90
C GLU A 220 15.06 21.36 -12.80
N ASN A 221 15.57 22.19 -13.69
CA ASN A 221 15.24 23.62 -13.75
C ASN A 221 13.99 23.90 -14.62
N MET A 222 13.54 22.95 -15.42
CA MET A 222 12.32 23.04 -16.23
C MET A 222 11.20 22.22 -15.57
N GLY A 223 10.03 22.84 -15.45
CA GLY A 223 8.87 22.17 -14.85
C GLY A 223 8.81 22.18 -13.31
N LYS A 224 9.64 22.98 -12.63
CA LYS A 224 9.52 23.22 -11.19
C LYS A 224 8.23 23.96 -10.88
N LYS A 225 7.47 23.43 -9.90
CA LYS A 225 6.29 24.11 -9.36
C LYS A 225 6.73 24.91 -8.14
N GLU A 226 7.29 26.07 -8.38
CA GLU A 226 7.91 26.87 -7.31
C GLU A 226 6.90 27.68 -6.48
N ASN A 227 5.66 27.86 -6.98
CA ASN A 227 4.62 28.59 -6.28
C ASN A 227 3.66 27.68 -5.54
N VAL A 228 3.58 26.39 -5.86
CA VAL A 228 2.68 25.43 -5.23
C VAL A 228 3.20 25.03 -3.85
N ARG A 229 2.44 25.40 -2.81
CA ARG A 229 2.71 25.07 -1.40
C ARG A 229 1.92 23.87 -0.89
N ALA A 230 0.68 23.71 -1.40
CA ALA A 230 -0.21 22.62 -1.04
C ALA A 230 -0.92 22.04 -2.26
N PHE A 231 -1.24 20.76 -2.17
CA PHE A 231 -2.12 20.07 -3.12
C PHE A 231 -3.27 19.49 -2.30
N ARG A 232 -4.50 19.99 -2.51
CA ARG A 232 -5.66 19.69 -1.67
C ARG A 232 -6.88 19.30 -2.49
N ARG A 233 -7.74 18.51 -1.86
CA ARG A 233 -9.07 18.23 -2.40
C ARG A 233 -10.00 19.42 -2.16
N SER A 234 -10.75 19.81 -3.18
CA SER A 234 -11.93 20.67 -3.02
C SER A 234 -13.17 19.78 -2.87
N HIS A 235 -13.87 19.89 -1.75
CA HIS A 235 -15.13 19.17 -1.51
C HIS A 235 -16.35 19.87 -2.09
N VAL A 236 -16.17 21.08 -2.60
CA VAL A 236 -17.23 21.87 -3.22
C VAL A 236 -16.93 22.04 -4.70
N ALA A 237 -17.92 21.73 -5.54
CA ALA A 237 -17.82 22.02 -6.96
C ALA A 237 -17.54 23.53 -7.13
N PRO A 238 -16.58 23.91 -7.96
CA PRO A 238 -16.34 25.34 -8.21
C PRO A 238 -17.61 25.98 -8.75
N ALA A 239 -18.07 27.05 -8.10
CA ALA A 239 -19.29 27.79 -8.50
C ALA A 239 -19.18 28.35 -9.92
N ALA A 240 -17.95 28.72 -10.33
CA ALA A 240 -17.53 28.90 -11.70
C ALA A 240 -16.20 28.17 -11.86
N VAL A 241 -16.02 27.45 -12.95
CA VAL A 241 -14.72 26.81 -13.26
C VAL A 241 -13.68 27.92 -13.33
N PRO A 242 -12.61 27.89 -12.51
CA PRO A 242 -11.54 28.87 -12.64
C PRO A 242 -11.00 28.88 -14.07
N ALA A 243 -10.66 30.07 -14.59
CA ALA A 243 -10.22 30.22 -15.97
C ALA A 243 -8.97 29.38 -16.33
N ASN A 244 -8.18 29.01 -15.29
CA ASN A 244 -7.00 28.17 -15.42
C ASN A 244 -7.25 26.68 -15.08
N ALA A 245 -8.49 26.27 -14.80
CA ALA A 245 -8.76 24.86 -14.50
C ALA A 245 -8.57 23.98 -15.73
N VAL A 246 -7.92 22.84 -15.53
CA VAL A 246 -7.69 21.82 -16.56
C VAL A 246 -8.35 20.50 -16.19
N ASN A 247 -8.75 19.75 -17.19
CA ASN A 247 -9.28 18.42 -17.04
C ASN A 247 -8.13 17.40 -17.00
N VAL A 248 -8.14 16.55 -16.00
CA VAL A 248 -7.08 15.56 -15.75
C VAL A 248 -7.62 14.13 -15.63
N GLU A 249 -8.83 13.90 -16.06
CA GLU A 249 -9.38 12.53 -16.18
C GLU A 249 -8.73 11.77 -17.35
N ASP A 250 -8.78 10.44 -17.23
CA ASP A 250 -8.48 9.53 -18.33
C ASP A 250 -9.72 9.38 -19.21
N ASN A 251 -9.68 9.98 -20.41
CA ASN A 251 -10.81 10.01 -21.33
C ASN A 251 -11.30 8.62 -21.76
N ALA A 252 -10.43 7.60 -21.71
CA ALA A 252 -10.80 6.25 -22.12
C ALA A 252 -11.47 5.46 -20.98
N SER A 253 -11.24 5.86 -19.73
CA SER A 253 -11.63 5.07 -18.57
C SER A 253 -12.39 5.83 -17.48
N SER A 254 -12.46 7.15 -17.50
CA SER A 254 -13.22 7.95 -16.53
C SER A 254 -14.63 8.23 -16.99
N ASP A 255 -15.63 8.06 -16.10
CA ASP A 255 -17.03 8.46 -16.33
C ASP A 255 -17.31 9.88 -15.84
N TYR A 256 -16.36 10.46 -15.13
CA TYR A 256 -16.49 11.77 -14.52
C TYR A 256 -15.32 12.68 -14.91
N GLU A 257 -15.61 13.97 -15.07
CA GLU A 257 -14.58 14.98 -15.15
C GLU A 257 -13.84 15.08 -13.83
N ILE A 258 -12.51 15.24 -13.92
CA ILE A 258 -11.64 15.55 -12.79
C ILE A 258 -10.93 16.85 -13.11
N LYS A 259 -11.13 17.85 -12.29
CA LYS A 259 -10.58 19.19 -12.53
C LYS A 259 -9.44 19.48 -11.56
N VAL A 260 -8.40 20.13 -12.07
CA VAL A 260 -7.31 20.68 -11.27
C VAL A 260 -7.14 22.15 -11.65
N TRP A 261 -6.94 23.00 -10.64
CA TRP A 261 -6.62 24.43 -10.83
C TRP A 261 -5.63 24.89 -9.79
N PHE A 262 -4.93 25.97 -10.09
CA PHE A 262 -3.99 26.60 -9.17
C PHE A 262 -4.54 27.93 -8.68
N ASP A 263 -4.68 28.08 -7.37
CA ASP A 263 -4.94 29.36 -6.71
C ASP A 263 -3.63 30.02 -6.33
N ALA A 264 -3.24 31.03 -7.11
CA ALA A 264 -1.97 31.71 -6.92
C ALA A 264 -1.94 32.60 -5.66
N ALA A 265 -3.09 33.03 -5.14
CA ALA A 265 -3.16 33.84 -3.91
C ALA A 265 -2.88 32.99 -2.67
N GLU A 266 -3.37 31.75 -2.66
CA GLU A 266 -3.14 30.80 -1.57
C GLU A 266 -1.88 29.97 -1.77
N GLY A 267 -1.40 29.85 -3.01
CA GLY A 267 -0.33 28.92 -3.37
C GLY A 267 -0.79 27.45 -3.33
N VAL A 268 -2.08 27.21 -3.54
CA VAL A 268 -2.70 25.88 -3.44
C VAL A 268 -3.14 25.39 -4.80
N MET A 269 -2.76 24.18 -5.12
CA MET A 269 -3.31 23.43 -6.24
C MET A 269 -4.46 22.57 -5.75
N TYR A 270 -5.66 22.86 -6.25
CA TYR A 270 -6.88 22.13 -5.89
C TYR A 270 -7.22 21.09 -6.94
N TYR A 271 -7.72 19.93 -6.49
CA TYR A 271 -8.38 18.95 -7.36
C TYR A 271 -9.81 18.70 -6.91
N TRP A 272 -10.67 18.38 -7.87
CA TRP A 272 -12.09 18.10 -7.63
C TRP A 272 -12.61 17.02 -8.56
N ALA A 273 -13.49 16.18 -8.02
CA ALA A 273 -14.34 15.26 -8.76
C ALA A 273 -15.72 15.17 -8.08
N PRO A 274 -16.79 14.84 -8.82
CA PRO A 274 -18.15 14.76 -8.25
C PRO A 274 -18.37 13.54 -7.36
N ILE A 275 -17.39 12.66 -7.22
CA ILE A 275 -17.41 11.48 -6.34
C ILE A 275 -16.18 11.47 -5.44
N GLU A 276 -16.32 10.81 -4.29
CA GLU A 276 -15.25 10.80 -3.28
C GLU A 276 -14.01 10.05 -3.74
N LYS A 277 -14.18 8.92 -4.39
CA LYS A 277 -13.12 8.01 -4.76
C LYS A 277 -12.61 8.28 -6.17
N ILE A 278 -11.32 8.56 -6.30
CA ILE A 278 -10.65 8.76 -7.59
C ILE A 278 -9.58 7.68 -7.75
N TYR A 279 -9.70 6.86 -8.78
CA TYR A 279 -8.65 5.89 -9.11
C TYR A 279 -7.46 6.57 -9.78
N LEU A 280 -6.25 6.26 -9.32
CA LEU A 280 -5.06 6.59 -10.10
C LEU A 280 -4.98 5.67 -11.33
N ASN A 281 -4.39 6.20 -12.40
CA ASN A 281 -4.05 5.40 -13.59
C ASN A 281 -3.06 4.28 -13.22
N GLN A 282 -3.04 3.20 -13.97
CA GLN A 282 -2.03 2.13 -13.83
C GLN A 282 -0.61 2.69 -13.88
N ASN A 283 -0.39 3.74 -14.67
CA ASN A 283 0.86 4.48 -14.73
C ASN A 283 0.74 5.81 -13.97
N ALA A 284 1.10 5.81 -12.69
CA ALA A 284 1.18 7.01 -11.85
C ALA A 284 2.62 7.58 -11.76
N SER A 285 3.50 7.18 -12.69
CA SER A 285 4.90 7.65 -12.69
C SER A 285 4.96 9.17 -12.81
N ARG A 286 5.91 9.81 -12.10
CA ARG A 286 6.22 11.24 -12.12
C ARG A 286 5.09 12.18 -11.67
N MET A 287 3.97 11.68 -11.17
CA MET A 287 2.74 12.43 -10.91
C MET A 287 2.95 13.67 -10.04
N PHE A 288 3.77 13.58 -8.99
CA PHE A 288 4.11 14.71 -8.10
C PHE A 288 5.59 15.12 -8.18
N MET A 289 6.23 14.86 -9.31
CA MET A 289 7.64 15.18 -9.54
C MET A 289 7.85 16.70 -9.63
N HIS A 290 8.97 17.18 -9.07
CA HIS A 290 9.38 18.60 -9.11
C HIS A 290 8.44 19.59 -8.41
N PHE A 291 7.62 19.16 -7.48
CA PHE A 291 6.91 20.04 -6.57
C PHE A 291 7.83 20.52 -5.44
N THR A 292 8.83 21.33 -5.79
CA THR A 292 9.97 21.65 -4.92
C THR A 292 9.60 22.44 -3.68
N LYS A 293 8.49 23.18 -3.71
CA LYS A 293 8.01 24.02 -2.59
C LYS A 293 6.80 23.43 -1.87
N LEU A 294 6.32 22.26 -2.31
CA LEU A 294 5.18 21.59 -1.69
C LEU A 294 5.50 21.21 -0.23
N THR A 295 4.62 21.59 0.69
CA THR A 295 4.71 21.26 2.12
C THR A 295 3.54 20.41 2.60
N GLU A 296 2.45 20.37 1.82
CA GLU A 296 1.22 19.64 2.15
C GLU A 296 0.71 18.91 0.89
N LEU A 297 0.40 17.64 1.04
CA LEU A 297 -0.09 16.79 -0.05
C LEU A 297 -1.20 15.87 0.47
N GLU A 298 -2.43 16.13 0.05
CA GLU A 298 -3.59 15.35 0.42
C GLU A 298 -3.82 14.20 -0.58
N LEU A 299 -3.61 12.97 -0.12
CA LEU A 299 -3.68 11.75 -0.93
C LEU A 299 -4.87 10.86 -0.58
N SER A 300 -5.64 11.18 0.46
CA SER A 300 -6.71 10.32 1.02
C SER A 300 -7.83 10.00 0.04
N GLY A 301 -8.08 10.88 -0.94
CA GLY A 301 -9.10 10.69 -1.98
C GLY A 301 -8.70 9.77 -3.13
N PHE A 302 -7.44 9.31 -3.18
CA PHE A 302 -6.92 8.50 -4.29
C PHE A 302 -6.91 7.01 -3.96
N ASP A 303 -7.50 6.22 -4.86
CA ASP A 303 -7.37 4.76 -4.85
C ASP A 303 -6.20 4.33 -5.74
N THR A 304 -5.21 3.69 -5.13
CA THR A 304 -3.97 3.24 -5.78
C THR A 304 -3.98 1.75 -6.14
N SER A 305 -5.10 1.04 -5.92
CA SER A 305 -5.19 -0.41 -6.08
C SER A 305 -4.92 -0.93 -7.50
N ARG A 306 -4.97 -0.05 -8.49
CA ARG A 306 -4.73 -0.37 -9.91
C ARG A 306 -3.34 0.00 -10.40
N VAL A 307 -2.57 0.72 -9.56
CA VAL A 307 -1.28 1.26 -9.98
C VAL A 307 -0.25 0.15 -10.13
N GLU A 308 0.42 0.14 -11.26
CA GLU A 308 1.52 -0.77 -11.58
C GLU A 308 2.88 -0.07 -11.60
N ASN A 309 2.91 1.23 -11.87
CA ASN A 309 4.12 2.02 -12.02
C ASN A 309 4.06 3.33 -11.22
N MET A 310 4.98 3.48 -10.25
CA MET A 310 5.18 4.69 -9.43
C MET A 310 6.59 5.29 -9.61
N THR A 311 7.24 5.01 -10.74
CA THR A 311 8.59 5.52 -11.05
C THR A 311 8.66 7.04 -10.92
N TYR A 312 9.58 7.56 -10.08
CA TYR A 312 9.80 9.00 -9.82
C TYR A 312 8.56 9.76 -9.32
N MET A 313 7.56 9.09 -8.76
CA MET A 313 6.27 9.72 -8.40
C MET A 313 6.44 10.92 -7.47
N PHE A 314 7.34 10.86 -6.51
CA PHE A 314 7.62 11.90 -5.52
C PHE A 314 9.05 12.44 -5.61
N ARG A 315 9.65 12.39 -6.81
CA ARG A 315 11.00 12.90 -7.02
C ARG A 315 11.08 14.42 -6.78
N SER A 316 12.17 14.88 -6.15
CA SER A 316 12.49 16.29 -5.91
C SER A 316 11.47 17.04 -5.02
N LEU A 317 10.94 16.40 -3.98
CA LEU A 317 10.15 17.05 -2.93
C LEU A 317 11.09 17.74 -1.92
N HIS A 318 11.49 18.99 -2.23
CA HIS A 318 12.55 19.67 -1.45
C HIS A 318 12.05 20.31 -0.15
N SER A 319 10.76 20.64 -0.05
CA SER A 319 10.19 21.32 1.12
C SER A 319 9.30 20.44 1.99
N MET A 320 8.84 19.30 1.47
CA MET A 320 8.00 18.33 2.17
C MET A 320 8.77 17.69 3.33
N LYS A 321 8.29 17.86 4.58
CA LYS A 321 8.96 17.31 5.77
C LYS A 321 8.47 15.92 6.13
N SER A 322 7.20 15.65 5.88
CA SER A 322 6.56 14.38 6.18
C SER A 322 5.68 13.96 5.02
N LEU A 323 5.74 12.69 4.63
CA LEU A 323 4.85 12.11 3.63
C LEU A 323 4.19 10.87 4.21
N ASP A 324 2.84 10.89 4.20
CA ASP A 324 2.03 9.77 4.67
C ASP A 324 1.35 9.07 3.48
N LEU A 325 1.74 7.83 3.25
CA LEU A 325 1.18 6.93 2.22
C LEU A 325 0.30 5.84 2.85
N SER A 326 -0.17 6.03 4.08
CA SER A 326 -0.97 5.02 4.79
C SER A 326 -2.31 4.69 4.09
N SER A 327 -2.82 5.61 3.27
CA SER A 327 -4.00 5.40 2.42
C SER A 327 -3.72 4.55 1.16
N PHE A 328 -2.45 4.33 0.80
CA PHE A 328 -2.09 3.60 -0.41
C PHE A 328 -2.28 2.09 -0.23
N SER A 329 -2.91 1.48 -1.23
CA SER A 329 -3.02 0.03 -1.40
C SER A 329 -2.43 -0.32 -2.76
N THR A 330 -1.36 -1.13 -2.80
CA THR A 330 -0.54 -1.30 -4.00
C THR A 330 -0.36 -2.76 -4.45
N PRO A 331 -1.43 -3.58 -4.51
CA PRO A 331 -1.32 -5.02 -4.80
C PRO A 331 -0.83 -5.34 -6.22
N LYS A 332 -0.79 -4.35 -7.12
CA LYS A 332 -0.36 -4.51 -8.52
C LYS A 332 0.95 -3.80 -8.85
N LEU A 333 1.59 -3.15 -7.86
CA LEU A 333 2.79 -2.35 -8.08
C LEU A 333 3.96 -3.22 -8.55
N LYS A 334 4.57 -2.85 -9.69
CA LYS A 334 5.68 -3.58 -10.33
C LYS A 334 6.97 -2.77 -10.35
N ASP A 335 6.87 -1.44 -10.44
CA ASP A 335 8.01 -0.55 -10.58
C ASP A 335 7.87 0.67 -9.69
N MET A 336 8.85 0.90 -8.81
CA MET A 336 8.95 2.06 -7.96
C MET A 336 10.34 2.71 -8.03
N THR A 337 11.01 2.55 -9.17
CA THR A 337 12.34 3.13 -9.43
C THR A 337 12.33 4.63 -9.14
N GLY A 338 13.27 5.07 -8.31
CA GLY A 338 13.48 6.47 -7.99
C GLY A 338 12.26 7.19 -7.36
N MET A 339 11.31 6.45 -6.76
CA MET A 339 10.04 7.03 -6.27
C MET A 339 10.25 8.26 -5.38
N PHE A 340 11.29 8.30 -4.57
CA PHE A 340 11.64 9.41 -3.67
C PHE A 340 13.00 10.03 -4.00
N TYR A 341 13.49 9.85 -5.22
CA TYR A 341 14.78 10.39 -5.63
C TYR A 341 14.85 11.90 -5.43
N ALA A 342 15.92 12.39 -4.80
CA ALA A 342 16.12 13.79 -4.44
C ALA A 342 14.97 14.41 -3.61
N ALA A 343 14.22 13.60 -2.85
CA ALA A 343 13.22 14.10 -1.90
C ALA A 343 13.93 14.66 -0.65
N ILE A 344 14.77 15.65 -0.86
CA ILE A 344 15.70 16.19 0.16
C ILE A 344 15.00 16.84 1.35
N GLY A 345 13.71 17.20 1.22
CA GLY A 345 12.92 17.77 2.31
C GLY A 345 12.49 16.76 3.35
N LEU A 346 12.30 15.48 2.95
CA LEU A 346 11.68 14.46 3.78
C LEU A 346 12.53 14.13 5.01
N LYS A 347 11.86 14.17 6.18
CA LYS A 347 12.40 13.69 7.46
C LYS A 347 11.69 12.43 7.92
N THR A 348 10.40 12.28 7.59
CA THR A 348 9.59 11.12 7.94
C THR A 348 8.78 10.63 6.74
N LEU A 349 8.68 9.32 6.61
CA LEU A 349 7.95 8.63 5.55
C LEU A 349 7.18 7.45 6.16
N ASN A 350 5.87 7.40 5.93
CA ASN A 350 5.00 6.32 6.39
C ASN A 350 4.36 5.60 5.21
N PHE A 351 4.63 4.31 5.04
CA PHE A 351 4.06 3.49 3.95
C PHE A 351 2.67 2.90 4.26
N GLY A 352 2.24 2.89 5.55
CA GLY A 352 1.00 2.24 5.95
C GLY A 352 1.04 0.70 5.84
N ASN A 353 -0.12 0.06 6.10
CA ASN A 353 -0.21 -1.42 6.17
C ASN A 353 -0.50 -2.08 4.82
N ASN A 354 -1.12 -1.35 3.88
CA ASN A 354 -1.58 -1.86 2.60
C ASN A 354 -0.62 -1.54 1.45
N PHE A 355 0.55 -0.96 1.76
CA PHE A 355 1.60 -0.70 0.77
C PHE A 355 2.33 -2.01 0.46
N ASP A 356 1.82 -2.73 -0.55
CA ASP A 356 2.32 -4.03 -0.95
C ASP A 356 3.39 -3.89 -2.04
N THR A 357 4.57 -4.47 -1.79
CA THR A 357 5.70 -4.48 -2.72
C THR A 357 5.99 -5.87 -3.28
N SER A 358 5.12 -6.85 -3.05
CA SER A 358 5.36 -8.25 -3.41
C SER A 358 5.54 -8.50 -4.92
N ASN A 359 5.00 -7.62 -5.76
CA ASN A 359 5.13 -7.72 -7.22
C ASN A 359 6.22 -6.79 -7.79
N VAL A 360 6.93 -6.04 -6.95
CA VAL A 360 7.94 -5.08 -7.40
C VAL A 360 9.19 -5.80 -7.89
N VAL A 361 9.66 -5.42 -9.08
CA VAL A 361 10.86 -5.98 -9.72
C VAL A 361 12.06 -5.04 -9.62
N SER A 362 11.84 -3.72 -9.62
CA SER A 362 12.90 -2.71 -9.50
C SER A 362 12.64 -1.76 -8.33
N MET A 363 13.66 -1.64 -7.46
CA MET A 363 13.74 -0.65 -6.37
C MET A 363 14.99 0.23 -6.53
N SER A 364 15.52 0.31 -7.75
CA SER A 364 16.71 1.10 -8.06
C SER A 364 16.46 2.58 -7.78
N HIS A 365 17.41 3.28 -7.17
CA HIS A 365 17.37 4.72 -6.91
C HIS A 365 16.23 5.22 -5.98
N ILE A 366 15.48 4.33 -5.34
CA ILE A 366 14.21 4.69 -4.69
C ILE A 366 14.37 5.82 -3.67
N PHE A 367 15.46 5.86 -2.89
CA PHE A 367 15.75 6.89 -1.90
C PHE A 367 17.03 7.68 -2.22
N LEU A 368 17.54 7.56 -3.44
CA LEU A 368 18.74 8.29 -3.86
C LEU A 368 18.61 9.78 -3.54
N ASP A 369 19.61 10.37 -2.88
CA ASP A 369 19.64 11.77 -2.46
C ASP A 369 18.47 12.22 -1.52
N ALA A 370 17.79 11.32 -0.83
CA ALA A 370 16.84 11.66 0.22
C ALA A 370 17.60 12.04 1.52
N ASN A 371 18.30 13.17 1.49
CA ASN A 371 19.41 13.51 2.39
C ASN A 371 19.02 13.77 3.85
N ASN A 372 17.75 14.05 4.14
CA ASN A 372 17.27 14.42 5.49
C ASN A 372 16.44 13.33 6.18
N LEU A 373 16.20 12.18 5.51
CA LEU A 373 15.61 11.03 6.17
C LEU A 373 16.61 10.43 7.19
N GLU A 374 16.22 10.46 8.46
CA GLU A 374 17.07 9.96 9.54
C GLU A 374 16.81 8.47 9.84
N TYR A 375 15.58 8.02 9.67
CA TYR A 375 15.14 6.66 9.95
C TYR A 375 14.26 6.15 8.83
N LEU A 376 14.41 4.88 8.48
CA LEU A 376 13.64 4.25 7.43
C LEU A 376 13.14 2.88 7.89
N ASP A 377 11.83 2.72 8.00
CA ASP A 377 11.20 1.44 8.30
C ASP A 377 10.71 0.75 7.01
N LEU A 378 11.41 -0.31 6.60
CA LEU A 378 11.09 -1.17 5.46
C LEU A 378 10.63 -2.56 5.91
N SER A 379 10.21 -2.70 7.18
CA SER A 379 9.83 -3.99 7.75
C SER A 379 8.64 -4.67 7.06
N LYS A 380 7.83 -3.90 6.32
CA LYS A 380 6.69 -4.40 5.54
C LYS A 380 7.05 -4.76 4.09
N PHE A 381 8.22 -4.34 3.62
CA PHE A 381 8.59 -4.56 2.22
C PHE A 381 8.85 -6.04 1.96
N ASN A 382 8.15 -6.58 0.98
CA ASN A 382 8.45 -7.87 0.38
C ASN A 382 9.28 -7.63 -0.88
N THR A 383 10.54 -8.06 -0.86
CA THR A 383 11.48 -7.84 -1.96
C THR A 383 11.85 -9.14 -2.68
N GLU A 384 11.06 -10.19 -2.51
CA GLU A 384 11.34 -11.51 -3.08
C GLU A 384 11.47 -11.51 -4.61
N ASN A 385 10.74 -10.62 -5.31
CA ASN A 385 10.77 -10.49 -6.76
C ASN A 385 11.74 -9.40 -7.26
N VAL A 386 12.40 -8.66 -6.36
CA VAL A 386 13.29 -7.55 -6.74
C VAL A 386 14.60 -8.09 -7.32
N THR A 387 14.97 -7.55 -8.48
CA THR A 387 16.21 -7.90 -9.19
C THR A 387 17.23 -6.77 -9.21
N ASP A 388 16.81 -5.52 -9.02
CA ASP A 388 17.67 -4.33 -9.05
C ASP A 388 17.44 -3.45 -7.82
N MET A 389 18.51 -3.29 -7.01
CA MET A 389 18.57 -2.41 -5.84
C MET A 389 19.71 -1.37 -5.96
N ASN A 390 20.15 -1.12 -7.19
CA ASN A 390 21.23 -0.17 -7.47
C ASN A 390 20.90 1.22 -6.92
N HIS A 391 21.85 1.86 -6.23
CA HIS A 391 21.73 3.20 -5.63
C HIS A 391 20.55 3.37 -4.64
N MET A 392 19.97 2.30 -4.10
CA MET A 392 18.73 2.34 -3.32
C MET A 392 18.79 3.35 -2.18
N PHE A 393 19.90 3.44 -1.45
CA PHE A 393 20.11 4.33 -0.31
C PHE A 393 21.29 5.28 -0.50
N ARG A 394 21.78 5.45 -1.74
CA ARG A 394 22.94 6.30 -2.01
C ARG A 394 22.68 7.74 -1.59
N ASN A 395 23.70 8.39 -1.00
CA ASN A 395 23.71 9.79 -0.57
C ASN A 395 22.64 10.13 0.50
N MET A 396 22.16 9.17 1.26
CA MET A 396 21.28 9.44 2.40
C MET A 396 22.14 9.87 3.62
N TYR A 397 22.64 11.10 3.59
CA TYR A 397 23.66 11.57 4.55
C TYR A 397 23.19 11.59 6.00
N ALA A 398 21.90 11.88 6.26
CA ALA A 398 21.35 11.93 7.60
C ALA A 398 20.88 10.58 8.13
N LEU A 399 20.86 9.53 7.30
CA LEU A 399 20.30 8.22 7.65
C LEU A 399 21.10 7.60 8.81
N LYS A 400 20.43 7.42 9.95
CA LYS A 400 21.01 6.85 11.18
C LYS A 400 20.73 5.36 11.31
N ALA A 401 19.57 4.91 10.78
CA ALA A 401 19.19 3.50 10.86
C ALA A 401 18.16 3.12 9.81
N ILE A 402 18.22 1.85 9.38
CA ILE A 402 17.23 1.18 8.52
C ILE A 402 16.73 -0.05 9.26
N LYS A 403 15.40 -0.23 9.29
CA LYS A 403 14.78 -1.46 9.77
C LYS A 403 14.33 -2.29 8.58
N PHE A 404 14.99 -3.39 8.32
CA PHE A 404 14.56 -4.40 7.37
C PHE A 404 13.65 -5.41 8.05
N GLY A 405 12.58 -5.87 7.35
CA GLY A 405 11.71 -6.92 7.85
C GLY A 405 12.12 -8.31 7.38
N GLU A 406 11.45 -9.33 7.89
CA GLU A 406 11.71 -10.73 7.52
C GLU A 406 11.48 -11.02 6.02
N LYS A 407 10.57 -10.26 5.37
CA LYS A 407 10.28 -10.37 3.93
C LYS A 407 11.22 -9.55 3.06
N PHE A 408 12.10 -8.74 3.64
CA PHE A 408 13.14 -8.04 2.89
C PHE A 408 14.26 -9.04 2.54
N LYS A 409 14.15 -9.65 1.37
CA LYS A 409 15.06 -10.69 0.87
C LYS A 409 15.78 -10.20 -0.39
N THR A 410 17.01 -10.66 -0.59
CA THR A 410 17.82 -10.31 -1.77
C THR A 410 18.15 -11.50 -2.67
N ASN A 411 17.41 -12.60 -2.51
CA ASN A 411 17.67 -13.87 -3.21
C ASN A 411 17.63 -13.77 -4.75
N ASN A 412 16.92 -12.79 -5.29
CA ASN A 412 16.79 -12.56 -6.73
C ASN A 412 17.54 -11.32 -7.22
N VAL A 413 18.21 -10.59 -6.32
CA VAL A 413 18.92 -9.36 -6.68
C VAL A 413 20.17 -9.68 -7.48
N ILE A 414 20.34 -8.99 -8.60
CA ILE A 414 21.47 -9.10 -9.52
C ILE A 414 22.41 -7.90 -9.36
N ASN A 415 21.86 -6.73 -9.07
CA ASN A 415 22.61 -5.48 -9.01
C ASN A 415 22.40 -4.79 -7.65
N MET A 416 23.48 -4.62 -6.88
CA MET A 416 23.56 -3.90 -5.61
C MET A 416 24.56 -2.73 -5.68
N GLY A 417 24.93 -2.27 -6.88
CA GLY A 417 25.91 -1.21 -7.05
C GLY A 417 25.54 0.05 -6.27
N SER A 418 26.47 0.60 -5.52
CA SER A 418 26.33 1.83 -4.73
C SER A 418 25.13 1.84 -3.75
N MET A 419 24.59 0.67 -3.38
CA MET A 419 23.35 0.58 -2.59
C MET A 419 23.40 1.38 -1.29
N PHE A 420 24.54 1.39 -0.59
CA PHE A 420 24.76 2.11 0.65
C PHE A 420 25.88 3.16 0.53
N ALA A 421 26.20 3.58 -0.70
CA ALA A 421 27.25 4.55 -0.93
C ALA A 421 26.89 5.90 -0.27
N SER A 422 27.89 6.51 0.39
CA SER A 422 27.76 7.84 1.02
C SER A 422 26.61 7.94 2.05
N THR A 423 26.28 6.85 2.77
CA THR A 423 25.41 6.84 3.95
C THR A 423 26.22 7.23 5.18
N CYS A 424 26.40 8.54 5.40
CA CYS A 424 27.38 9.07 6.34
C CYS A 424 27.05 8.88 7.82
N SER A 425 25.75 8.89 8.18
CA SER A 425 25.29 8.88 9.58
C SER A 425 24.95 7.50 10.11
N LEU A 426 24.92 6.47 9.27
CA LEU A 426 24.78 5.09 9.73
C LEU A 426 25.96 4.72 10.64
N LYS A 427 25.66 4.27 11.86
CA LYS A 427 26.66 3.71 12.79
C LYS A 427 26.82 2.21 12.57
N GLU A 428 25.72 1.56 12.27
CA GLU A 428 25.62 0.13 12.05
C GLU A 428 24.67 -0.18 10.90
N LEU A 429 24.83 -1.34 10.30
CA LEU A 429 23.94 -1.84 9.24
C LEU A 429 23.73 -3.33 9.42
N ASP A 430 22.46 -3.75 9.55
CA ASP A 430 22.08 -5.15 9.67
C ASP A 430 21.65 -5.71 8.30
N LEU A 431 22.49 -6.56 7.73
CA LEU A 431 22.29 -7.26 6.47
C LEU A 431 22.11 -8.78 6.67
N SER A 432 21.65 -9.19 7.85
CA SER A 432 21.50 -10.61 8.21
C SER A 432 20.51 -11.37 7.30
N ASN A 433 19.58 -10.66 6.67
CA ASN A 433 18.62 -11.20 5.72
C ASN A 433 19.09 -11.21 4.26
N PHE A 434 20.32 -10.74 3.99
CA PHE A 434 20.84 -10.60 2.62
C PHE A 434 21.41 -11.91 2.12
N ASN A 435 21.07 -12.26 0.90
CA ASN A 435 21.61 -13.36 0.12
C ASN A 435 22.19 -12.80 -1.18
N THR A 436 23.49 -13.01 -1.41
CA THR A 436 24.19 -12.45 -2.56
C THR A 436 24.51 -13.47 -3.66
N SER A 437 23.96 -14.67 -3.60
CA SER A 437 24.28 -15.78 -4.52
C SER A 437 23.96 -15.53 -6.01
N LYS A 438 23.14 -14.51 -6.31
CA LYS A 438 22.84 -14.09 -7.69
C LYS A 438 23.45 -12.75 -8.08
N VAL A 439 24.10 -12.07 -7.15
CA VAL A 439 24.62 -10.71 -7.36
C VAL A 439 25.83 -10.74 -8.28
N THR A 440 25.81 -9.91 -9.32
CA THR A 440 26.90 -9.74 -10.28
C THR A 440 27.59 -8.39 -10.17
N LYS A 441 26.90 -7.37 -9.63
CA LYS A 441 27.41 -6.00 -9.52
C LYS A 441 27.30 -5.49 -8.09
N ILE A 442 28.46 -5.09 -7.51
CA ILE A 442 28.60 -4.54 -6.16
C ILE A 442 29.53 -3.33 -6.12
N ILE A 443 29.67 -2.65 -7.24
CA ILE A 443 30.51 -1.43 -7.33
C ILE A 443 30.12 -0.45 -6.24
N GLU A 444 31.10 0.09 -5.49
CA GLU A 444 30.88 1.14 -4.48
C GLU A 444 29.84 0.78 -3.40
N LEU A 445 29.60 -0.50 -3.12
CA LEU A 445 28.47 -0.96 -2.28
C LEU A 445 28.33 -0.16 -0.98
N PHE A 446 29.45 0.13 -0.31
CA PHE A 446 29.52 0.95 0.91
C PHE A 446 30.37 2.22 0.73
N GLY A 447 30.95 2.47 -0.44
CA GLY A 447 31.98 3.48 -0.66
C GLY A 447 31.51 4.92 -0.35
N LEU A 448 32.43 5.75 0.13
CA LEU A 448 32.25 7.19 0.21
C LEU A 448 32.81 7.82 -1.07
N VAL A 449 32.00 7.85 -2.10
CA VAL A 449 32.35 8.31 -3.44
C VAL A 449 31.25 9.16 -4.04
N ASP A 450 31.61 10.12 -4.88
CA ASP A 450 30.67 10.90 -5.68
C ASP A 450 30.19 10.13 -6.93
N PHE A 451 29.40 10.74 -7.80
CA PHE A 451 28.92 10.10 -9.03
C PHE A 451 30.00 9.87 -10.09
N LYS A 452 31.18 10.43 -9.90
CA LYS A 452 32.34 10.21 -10.78
C LYS A 452 33.25 9.10 -10.25
N GLY A 453 32.98 8.59 -9.05
CA GLY A 453 33.81 7.63 -8.36
C GLY A 453 34.98 8.28 -7.58
N ASP A 454 35.02 9.63 -7.51
CA ASP A 454 35.98 10.36 -6.73
C ASP A 454 35.66 10.31 -5.23
N SER A 455 36.67 10.47 -4.37
CA SER A 455 36.49 10.45 -2.92
C SER A 455 35.52 11.52 -2.45
N PHE A 456 34.52 11.11 -1.67
CA PHE A 456 33.53 11.98 -1.06
C PHE A 456 33.77 12.12 0.43
N THR A 457 33.73 13.36 0.93
CA THR A 457 33.83 13.64 2.36
C THR A 457 32.46 13.81 2.99
N CYS A 458 32.11 12.92 3.93
CA CYS A 458 30.86 12.97 4.66
C CYS A 458 30.67 14.27 5.46
N PRO A 459 29.54 14.97 5.33
CA PRO A 459 29.16 16.02 6.28
C PRO A 459 29.09 15.45 7.71
N GLY A 460 29.95 15.96 8.62
CA GLY A 460 30.03 15.46 10.00
C GLY A 460 30.83 14.16 10.18
N GLY A 461 31.57 13.73 9.16
CA GLY A 461 32.44 12.55 9.16
C GLY A 461 31.70 11.22 8.98
N ASP A 462 32.41 10.20 8.58
CA ASP A 462 31.90 8.83 8.48
C ASP A 462 31.61 8.26 9.88
N LYS A 463 30.46 7.59 10.03
CA LYS A 463 30.04 6.98 11.31
C LYS A 463 29.91 5.46 11.25
N LEU A 464 30.03 4.82 10.07
CA LEU A 464 29.82 3.38 9.93
C LEU A 464 30.94 2.59 10.63
N GLU A 465 30.58 1.91 11.70
CA GLU A 465 31.52 1.12 12.55
C GLU A 465 31.33 -0.39 12.34
N ARG A 466 30.08 -0.85 12.07
CA ARG A 466 29.74 -2.28 11.98
C ARG A 466 28.78 -2.58 10.85
N VAL A 467 29.00 -3.71 10.19
CA VAL A 467 28.04 -4.36 9.28
C VAL A 467 27.78 -5.77 9.79
N TYR A 468 26.54 -6.07 10.14
CA TYR A 468 26.11 -7.38 10.65
C TYR A 468 25.57 -8.24 9.53
N VAL A 469 26.00 -9.51 9.49
CA VAL A 469 25.55 -10.51 8.54
C VAL A 469 25.35 -11.86 9.24
N SER A 470 24.53 -12.74 8.66
CA SER A 470 24.36 -14.11 9.13
C SER A 470 25.39 -15.09 8.54
N ALA A 471 25.91 -14.78 7.35
CA ALA A 471 26.91 -15.56 6.62
C ALA A 471 27.82 -14.65 5.79
N ASP A 472 28.96 -15.17 5.33
CA ASP A 472 29.81 -14.49 4.35
C ASP A 472 28.99 -14.21 3.07
N PHE A 473 29.25 -13.09 2.41
CA PHE A 473 28.63 -12.84 1.11
C PHE A 473 29.19 -13.82 0.07
N ASP A 474 28.29 -14.40 -0.70
CA ASP A 474 28.66 -15.16 -1.88
C ASP A 474 29.07 -14.21 -3.02
N THR A 475 30.35 -14.24 -3.36
CA THR A 475 30.95 -13.39 -4.39
C THR A 475 31.27 -14.15 -5.67
N SER A 476 30.84 -15.43 -5.76
CA SER A 476 31.20 -16.33 -6.87
C SER A 476 30.71 -15.86 -8.25
N LYS A 477 29.64 -15.05 -8.30
CA LYS A 477 29.06 -14.49 -9.54
C LYS A 477 29.40 -13.02 -9.77
N VAL A 478 30.13 -12.40 -8.85
CA VAL A 478 30.47 -10.97 -8.97
C VAL A 478 31.46 -10.76 -10.11
N THR A 479 31.07 -9.94 -11.06
CA THR A 479 31.89 -9.54 -12.22
C THR A 479 32.33 -8.10 -12.17
N GLU A 480 31.62 -7.24 -11.41
CA GLU A 480 31.90 -5.82 -11.29
C GLU A 480 31.98 -5.42 -9.82
N SER A 481 33.19 -5.07 -9.37
CA SER A 481 33.46 -4.66 -7.99
C SER A 481 34.69 -3.74 -7.96
N PHE A 482 34.52 -2.51 -7.48
CA PHE A 482 35.62 -1.58 -7.13
C PHE A 482 35.09 -0.56 -6.14
N ASN A 483 35.98 0.12 -5.42
CA ASN A 483 35.66 1.17 -4.46
C ASN A 483 34.64 0.79 -3.37
N MET A 484 34.45 -0.50 -3.09
CA MET A 484 33.36 -1.00 -2.24
C MET A 484 33.36 -0.40 -0.85
N PHE A 485 34.54 -0.13 -0.30
CA PHE A 485 34.74 0.41 1.06
C PHE A 485 35.48 1.73 1.05
N ALA A 486 35.70 2.36 -0.10
CA ALA A 486 36.47 3.60 -0.22
C ALA A 486 36.00 4.63 0.82
N GLY A 487 36.96 5.23 1.54
CA GLY A 487 36.69 6.25 2.56
C GLY A 487 36.12 5.75 3.91
N ARG A 488 35.76 4.47 4.08
CA ARG A 488 35.19 3.90 5.31
C ARG A 488 36.24 3.64 6.38
N THR A 489 36.81 4.69 6.91
CA THR A 489 37.95 4.62 7.86
C THR A 489 37.59 4.11 9.26
N LYS A 490 36.29 4.16 9.64
CA LYS A 490 35.83 3.68 10.95
C LYS A 490 35.33 2.24 10.95
N LEU A 491 35.05 1.67 9.77
CA LEU A 491 34.50 0.32 9.66
C LEU A 491 35.49 -0.71 10.17
N ARG A 492 35.01 -1.62 11.01
CA ARG A 492 35.79 -2.73 11.61
C ARG A 492 35.01 -4.02 11.52
N GLY A 493 35.69 -5.12 11.31
CA GLY A 493 35.14 -6.46 11.46
C GLY A 493 34.89 -6.84 12.92
N GLY A 494 34.26 -7.99 13.13
CA GLY A 494 33.85 -8.45 14.48
C GLY A 494 34.99 -8.67 15.46
N GLU A 495 36.16 -9.06 14.99
CA GLU A 495 37.38 -9.23 15.76
C GLU A 495 38.34 -8.00 15.65
N GLY A 496 37.86 -6.91 15.03
CA GLY A 496 38.61 -5.66 14.89
C GLY A 496 39.43 -5.52 13.61
N SER A 497 39.29 -6.45 12.65
CA SER A 497 40.01 -6.36 11.36
C SER A 497 39.63 -5.10 10.59
N PHE A 498 40.58 -4.48 9.96
CA PHE A 498 40.43 -3.34 9.07
C PHE A 498 41.57 -3.27 8.04
N GLU A 499 41.30 -2.58 6.93
CA GLU A 499 42.32 -2.19 5.95
C GLU A 499 42.70 -0.72 6.17
N ALA A 500 44.02 -0.44 6.28
CA ALA A 500 44.53 0.89 6.55
C ALA A 500 44.13 1.91 5.46
N ASN A 501 44.10 1.45 4.21
CA ASN A 501 43.49 2.20 3.09
C ASN A 501 42.26 1.47 2.59
N PRO A 502 41.06 1.85 3.04
CA PRO A 502 39.82 1.12 2.70
C PRO A 502 39.54 1.02 1.19
N SER A 503 40.12 1.89 0.36
CA SER A 503 40.00 1.80 -1.10
C SER A 503 40.67 0.57 -1.71
N LEU A 504 41.60 -0.08 -0.96
CA LEU A 504 42.27 -1.31 -1.37
C LEU A 504 41.51 -2.57 -0.94
N ALA A 505 40.50 -2.42 -0.09
CA ALA A 505 39.68 -3.55 0.34
C ALA A 505 38.73 -4.01 -0.80
N GLY A 506 39.01 -5.19 -1.31
CA GLY A 506 38.23 -5.82 -2.39
C GLY A 506 37.17 -6.79 -1.88
N ILE A 507 36.65 -7.65 -2.76
CA ILE A 507 35.60 -8.64 -2.46
C ILE A 507 36.01 -9.65 -1.37
N GLU A 508 37.30 -9.84 -1.17
CA GLU A 508 37.85 -10.70 -0.11
C GLU A 508 37.50 -10.22 1.30
N TRP A 509 37.12 -8.93 1.47
CA TRP A 509 36.70 -8.34 2.74
C TRP A 509 35.18 -8.47 3.01
N LEU A 510 34.41 -8.99 2.08
CA LEU A 510 32.94 -9.25 2.25
C LEU A 510 32.71 -10.55 3.04
N LYS A 511 33.42 -10.69 4.15
CA LYS A 511 33.45 -11.87 5.04
C LYS A 511 33.28 -11.48 6.49
N ILE A 512 32.74 -12.42 7.28
CA ILE A 512 32.71 -12.31 8.73
C ILE A 512 34.17 -12.38 9.24
N ASP A 513 34.54 -11.37 10.00
CA ASP A 513 35.85 -11.34 10.69
C ASP A 513 35.84 -12.38 11.81
N ARG A 514 36.79 -13.33 11.73
CA ARG A 514 36.95 -14.45 12.65
C ARG A 514 38.42 -14.95 12.67
N PRO A 515 38.84 -15.73 13.68
CA PRO A 515 40.20 -16.21 13.74
C PRO A 515 40.71 -16.81 12.41
N GLY A 516 41.77 -16.24 11.86
CA GLY A 516 42.37 -16.65 10.60
C GLY A 516 41.70 -16.12 9.33
N VAL A 517 40.57 -15.40 9.42
CA VAL A 517 39.86 -14.82 8.28
C VAL A 517 39.55 -13.35 8.56
N LYS A 518 40.28 -12.45 7.89
CA LYS A 518 39.99 -11.01 7.95
C LYS A 518 38.75 -10.68 7.12
N GLY A 519 37.92 -9.76 7.58
CA GLY A 519 36.76 -9.26 6.88
C GLY A 519 36.18 -8.03 7.58
N TYR A 520 35.27 -7.33 6.90
CA TYR A 520 34.59 -6.16 7.48
C TYR A 520 33.26 -6.50 8.16
N PHE A 521 32.83 -7.77 8.11
CA PHE A 521 31.54 -8.13 8.67
C PHE A 521 31.66 -8.66 10.11
N THR A 522 30.60 -8.42 10.86
CA THR A 522 30.39 -8.97 12.21
C THR A 522 29.26 -9.99 12.15
N ASN A 523 29.42 -11.14 12.81
CA ASN A 523 28.34 -12.11 12.94
C ASN A 523 27.17 -11.47 13.72
N VAL A 524 25.96 -11.55 13.19
CA VAL A 524 24.75 -10.95 13.78
C VAL A 524 24.50 -11.43 15.22
N ASN A 525 24.91 -12.64 15.56
CA ASN A 525 24.80 -13.20 16.92
C ASN A 525 25.77 -12.57 17.94
N LYS A 526 26.66 -11.66 17.52
CA LYS A 526 27.54 -10.90 18.43
C LYS A 526 27.05 -9.48 18.73
N ARG A 527 25.81 -9.15 18.37
CA ARG A 527 25.22 -7.83 18.68
C ARG A 527 25.03 -7.66 20.19
N THR A 528 25.31 -6.45 20.69
CA THR A 528 24.97 -5.98 22.04
C THR A 528 24.21 -4.66 21.96
N ILE A 529 23.59 -4.21 23.05
CA ILE A 529 22.80 -2.96 23.03
C ILE A 529 23.65 -1.74 22.64
N SER A 530 24.92 -1.67 23.02
CA SER A 530 25.81 -0.53 22.70
C SER A 530 26.19 -0.47 21.22
N ASN A 531 26.04 -1.56 20.51
CA ASN A 531 26.34 -1.66 19.09
C ASN A 531 25.11 -1.37 18.19
N LEU A 532 23.94 -1.11 18.80
CA LEU A 532 22.70 -0.84 18.07
C LEU A 532 22.33 0.63 18.11
N SER A 533 21.50 1.04 17.16
CA SER A 533 20.95 2.40 17.03
C SER A 533 19.44 2.46 17.19
N ILE A 534 18.73 1.33 17.00
CA ILE A 534 17.26 1.24 17.00
C ILE A 534 16.78 0.35 18.15
N MET A 535 15.74 0.81 18.86
CA MET A 535 15.10 0.02 19.92
C MET A 535 14.50 -1.30 19.42
N GLN A 536 13.83 -1.27 18.28
CA GLN A 536 13.15 -2.43 17.68
C GLN A 536 14.12 -3.52 17.20
N ASN A 537 15.42 -3.27 17.20
CA ASN A 537 16.48 -4.25 16.88
C ASN A 537 17.00 -4.98 18.14
N VAL A 538 16.58 -4.59 19.33
CA VAL A 538 16.97 -5.24 20.57
C VAL A 538 16.05 -6.43 20.82
N ASP A 539 16.62 -7.62 20.80
CA ASP A 539 15.96 -8.89 21.11
C ASP A 539 16.61 -9.56 22.33
N THR A 540 16.15 -10.75 22.69
CA THR A 540 16.71 -11.52 23.81
C THR A 540 18.16 -11.92 23.61
N VAL A 541 18.60 -12.15 22.36
CA VAL A 541 20.00 -12.51 22.03
C VAL A 541 20.91 -11.30 22.24
N VAL A 542 20.49 -10.13 21.74
CA VAL A 542 21.22 -8.87 21.97
C VAL A 542 21.33 -8.58 23.46
N CYS A 543 20.22 -8.72 24.20
CA CYS A 543 20.22 -8.52 25.63
C CYS A 543 21.12 -9.52 26.37
N ALA A 544 21.08 -10.80 25.99
CA ALA A 544 21.94 -11.83 26.58
C ALA A 544 23.45 -11.54 26.37
N ASN A 545 23.82 -11.11 25.17
CA ASN A 545 25.20 -10.78 24.80
C ASN A 545 25.74 -9.49 25.43
N SER A 546 24.86 -8.58 25.83
CA SER A 546 25.25 -7.31 26.45
C SER A 546 25.86 -7.53 27.85
N ASN A 547 26.82 -6.69 28.23
CA ASN A 547 27.41 -6.74 29.55
C ASN A 547 26.47 -6.16 30.61
N LEU A 548 26.60 -6.63 31.84
CA LEU A 548 25.87 -6.04 32.96
C LEU A 548 26.18 -4.55 33.08
N HIS A 549 25.15 -3.71 33.21
CA HIS A 549 25.20 -2.26 33.22
C HIS A 549 25.69 -1.62 31.90
N GLU A 550 25.75 -2.39 30.82
CA GLU A 550 25.91 -1.80 29.49
C GLU A 550 24.73 -0.88 29.19
N VAL A 551 25.04 0.33 28.72
CA VAL A 551 24.05 1.41 28.44
C VAL A 551 24.16 1.84 26.99
N ALA A 552 23.01 2.02 26.33
CA ALA A 552 22.93 2.56 24.99
C ALA A 552 21.83 3.62 24.86
N SER A 553 22.00 4.53 23.92
CA SER A 553 20.96 5.47 23.50
C SER A 553 20.40 5.00 22.17
N LEU A 554 19.17 4.51 22.17
CA LEU A 554 18.52 3.88 21.02
C LEU A 554 17.32 4.70 20.59
N VAL A 555 17.06 4.73 19.29
CA VAL A 555 15.93 5.45 18.70
C VAL A 555 14.73 4.55 18.59
N ASP A 556 13.59 5.05 19.02
CA ASP A 556 12.29 4.46 18.68
C ASP A 556 11.86 4.97 17.28
N VAL A 557 11.82 4.08 16.30
CA VAL A 557 11.50 4.46 14.91
C VAL A 557 10.07 4.97 14.73
N ARG A 558 9.17 4.73 15.70
CA ARG A 558 7.77 5.14 15.63
C ARG A 558 7.61 6.66 15.71
N ASP A 559 8.44 7.33 16.51
CA ASP A 559 8.36 8.78 16.74
C ASP A 559 9.71 9.51 16.58
N GLY A 560 10.80 8.77 16.36
CA GLY A 560 12.17 9.31 16.24
C GLY A 560 12.79 9.74 17.57
N ASN A 561 12.12 9.50 18.71
CA ASN A 561 12.67 9.80 20.02
C ASN A 561 13.80 8.83 20.40
N THR A 562 14.80 9.36 21.06
CA THR A 562 15.89 8.56 21.63
C THR A 562 15.60 8.20 23.08
N TYR A 563 15.80 6.96 23.45
CA TYR A 563 15.64 6.44 24.80
C TYR A 563 16.92 5.75 25.27
N THR A 564 17.26 5.90 26.55
CA THR A 564 18.33 5.16 27.17
C THR A 564 17.83 3.76 27.54
N VAL A 565 18.64 2.77 27.18
CA VAL A 565 18.42 1.34 27.48
C VAL A 565 19.63 0.82 28.24
N ALA A 566 19.41 -0.04 29.23
CA ALA A 566 20.50 -0.69 29.96
C ALA A 566 20.17 -2.15 30.28
N LYS A 567 21.20 -3.02 30.30
CA LYS A 567 21.13 -4.33 30.92
C LYS A 567 21.33 -4.20 32.42
N LEU A 568 20.33 -4.59 33.19
CA LEU A 568 20.29 -4.39 34.64
C LEU A 568 20.63 -5.67 35.43
N LYS A 569 20.76 -5.57 36.76
CA LYS A 569 21.14 -6.68 37.65
C LYS A 569 20.17 -7.86 37.65
N ASP A 570 18.93 -7.68 37.21
CA ASP A 570 17.97 -8.75 36.97
C ASP A 570 18.21 -9.52 35.66
N ASN A 571 19.34 -9.25 34.98
CA ASN A 571 19.71 -9.77 33.65
C ASN A 571 18.79 -9.42 32.51
N LYS A 572 17.90 -8.43 32.68
CA LYS A 572 17.00 -7.93 31.62
C LYS A 572 17.47 -6.60 31.08
N CYS A 573 17.10 -6.31 29.83
CA CYS A 573 17.32 -5.01 29.22
C CYS A 573 16.06 -4.18 29.39
N TRP A 574 16.21 -3.03 30.03
CA TRP A 574 15.16 -2.10 30.38
C TRP A 574 15.37 -0.74 29.68
N MET A 575 14.25 -0.11 29.29
CA MET A 575 14.25 1.35 29.13
C MET A 575 14.54 1.99 30.50
N THR A 576 15.51 2.86 30.54
CA THR A 576 15.85 3.62 31.78
C THR A 576 15.35 5.08 31.70
N GLN A 577 14.57 5.37 30.69
CA GLN A 577 13.76 6.58 30.52
C GLN A 577 12.29 6.20 30.31
N ASN A 578 11.39 7.11 30.67
CA ASN A 578 9.94 6.87 30.51
C ASN A 578 9.54 7.11 29.06
N LEU A 579 8.65 6.28 28.54
CA LEU A 579 8.08 6.43 27.20
C LEU A 579 7.32 7.76 27.08
N ARG A 580 7.39 8.42 25.91
CA ARG A 580 6.71 9.69 25.62
C ARG A 580 5.97 9.69 24.28
N LEU A 581 5.46 8.53 23.90
CA LEU A 581 4.74 8.33 22.66
C LEU A 581 3.32 8.91 22.75
N ALA A 582 2.96 9.80 21.83
CA ALA A 582 1.61 10.38 21.71
C ALA A 582 1.29 10.64 20.24
N ASN A 583 0.00 10.72 19.89
CA ASN A 583 -0.49 10.99 18.55
C ASN A 583 0.11 10.04 17.48
N LYS A 584 0.03 8.73 17.75
CA LYS A 584 0.60 7.69 16.87
C LYS A 584 -0.33 6.49 16.76
N THR A 585 -0.47 5.96 15.56
CA THR A 585 -1.08 4.65 15.33
C THR A 585 -0.01 3.58 15.41
N LEU A 586 -0.16 2.68 16.35
CA LEU A 586 0.70 1.51 16.57
C LEU A 586 0.30 0.38 15.66
N THR A 587 1.26 -0.37 15.17
CA THR A 587 1.04 -1.55 14.33
C THR A 587 1.77 -2.78 14.87
N PRO A 588 1.33 -4.01 14.57
CA PRO A 588 2.03 -5.21 15.02
C PRO A 588 3.49 -5.33 14.57
N VAL A 589 3.89 -4.53 13.58
CA VAL A 589 5.26 -4.55 13.03
C VAL A 589 6.22 -3.71 13.88
N ASP A 590 5.77 -2.54 14.35
CA ASP A 590 6.62 -1.57 15.04
C ASP A 590 6.39 -1.52 16.56
N SER A 591 5.33 -2.16 17.04
CA SER A 591 4.85 -2.07 18.41
C SER A 591 4.41 -3.43 18.97
N ASP A 592 4.31 -3.50 20.27
CA ASP A 592 3.82 -4.66 21.02
C ASP A 592 2.29 -4.72 21.00
N VAL A 593 1.70 -4.83 19.82
CA VAL A 593 0.25 -4.92 19.61
C VAL A 593 -0.11 -6.06 18.67
N SER A 594 -1.28 -6.64 18.84
CA SER A 594 -1.82 -7.68 17.92
C SER A 594 -2.67 -7.09 16.79
N VAL A 595 -3.25 -5.92 17.03
CA VAL A 595 -4.04 -5.13 16.06
C VAL A 595 -3.65 -3.67 16.16
N ASN A 596 -3.94 -2.89 15.13
CA ASN A 596 -3.63 -1.45 15.14
C ASN A 596 -4.36 -0.76 16.31
N PHE A 597 -3.62 0.09 17.02
CA PHE A 597 -4.13 0.89 18.13
C PHE A 597 -3.64 2.34 18.01
N THR A 598 -4.54 3.32 18.13
CA THR A 598 -4.17 4.73 18.08
C THR A 598 -3.96 5.30 19.48
N VAL A 599 -2.73 5.68 19.80
CA VAL A 599 -2.39 6.49 20.96
C VAL A 599 -2.84 7.91 20.67
N PRO A 600 -3.73 8.50 21.48
CA PRO A 600 -4.28 9.82 21.20
C PRO A 600 -3.23 10.93 21.32
N ALA A 601 -3.58 12.12 20.85
CA ALA A 601 -2.83 13.34 21.17
C ALA A 601 -2.85 13.62 22.68
N SER A 602 -1.81 14.32 23.16
CA SER A 602 -1.71 14.68 24.58
C SER A 602 -2.93 15.48 25.02
N ASN A 603 -3.69 14.96 25.97
CA ASN A 603 -4.89 15.59 26.53
C ASN A 603 -5.13 15.12 27.96
N LEU A 604 -5.09 16.07 28.91
CA LEU A 604 -5.35 15.82 30.33
C LEU A 604 -6.86 15.72 30.63
N ASN A 605 -7.71 16.32 29.79
CA ASN A 605 -9.14 16.49 30.05
C ASN A 605 -10.02 15.37 29.48
N VAL A 606 -9.48 14.17 29.32
CA VAL A 606 -10.28 13.01 28.87
C VAL A 606 -11.31 12.65 29.94
N ALA A 607 -12.57 12.47 29.52
CA ALA A 607 -13.69 12.20 30.42
C ALA A 607 -13.76 10.73 30.85
N ASN A 608 -12.76 10.28 31.58
CA ASN A 608 -12.76 8.98 32.25
C ASN A 608 -13.21 9.15 33.70
N THR A 609 -14.14 8.31 34.17
CA THR A 609 -14.55 8.22 35.56
C THR A 609 -14.36 6.79 36.05
N TYR A 610 -14.25 6.61 37.37
CA TYR A 610 -14.06 5.30 37.99
C TYR A 610 -15.16 4.31 37.68
N ASP A 611 -16.39 4.79 37.46
CA ASP A 611 -17.58 3.97 37.19
C ASP A 611 -17.95 3.88 35.71
N SER A 612 -17.20 4.53 34.82
CA SER A 612 -17.49 4.51 33.39
C SER A 612 -17.43 3.07 32.85
N PRO A 613 -18.44 2.58 32.14
CA PRO A 613 -18.43 1.23 31.56
C PRO A 613 -17.36 1.08 30.47
N THR A 614 -16.91 2.17 29.87
CA THR A 614 -15.84 2.22 28.87
C THR A 614 -14.76 3.19 29.31
N VAL A 615 -13.51 2.75 29.22
CA VAL A 615 -12.33 3.60 29.46
C VAL A 615 -11.85 4.15 28.12
N LEU A 616 -11.85 5.48 27.99
CA LEU A 616 -11.31 6.13 26.80
C LEU A 616 -9.79 6.20 26.86
N PRO A 617 -9.08 6.06 25.73
CA PRO A 617 -7.64 6.24 25.69
C PRO A 617 -7.22 7.62 26.19
N MET A 618 -6.21 7.68 27.07
CA MET A 618 -5.68 8.94 27.59
C MET A 618 -4.15 8.89 27.63
N VAL A 619 -3.54 9.94 27.11
CA VAL A 619 -2.13 10.25 27.30
C VAL A 619 -1.98 11.72 27.65
N TYR A 620 -1.09 12.02 28.58
CA TYR A 620 -0.68 13.40 28.86
C TYR A 620 0.83 13.51 28.81
N PHE A 621 1.33 14.49 28.09
CA PHE A 621 2.74 14.79 27.90
C PHE A 621 2.98 16.29 27.95
N ASP A 622 3.91 16.73 28.79
CA ASP A 622 4.36 18.11 28.87
C ASP A 622 5.60 18.30 27.96
N PRO A 623 5.48 18.99 26.82
CA PRO A 623 6.61 19.17 25.91
C PRO A 623 7.75 20.01 26.49
N SER A 624 7.51 20.79 27.55
CA SER A 624 8.54 21.55 28.25
C SER A 624 9.43 20.68 29.17
N LYS A 625 8.97 19.45 29.46
CA LYS A 625 9.62 18.50 30.35
C LYS A 625 9.77 17.10 29.72
N PRO A 626 10.38 16.98 28.55
CA PRO A 626 10.46 15.71 27.83
C PRO A 626 11.13 14.57 28.61
N GLN A 627 11.98 14.90 29.58
CA GLN A 627 12.66 13.95 30.46
C GLN A 627 11.72 13.24 31.43
N GLU A 628 10.55 13.80 31.74
CA GLU A 628 9.58 13.18 32.64
C GLU A 628 8.85 12.01 31.93
N GLY A 629 8.73 12.04 30.59
CA GLY A 629 7.98 11.07 29.79
C GLY A 629 6.51 11.45 29.67
N ALA A 630 5.67 10.50 29.24
CA ALA A 630 4.24 10.68 29.15
C ALA A 630 3.50 9.83 30.18
N TYR A 631 2.34 10.30 30.61
CA TYR A 631 1.43 9.59 31.52
C TYR A 631 0.32 8.97 30.68
N TYR A 632 0.14 7.66 30.83
CA TYR A 632 -0.86 6.88 30.13
C TYR A 632 -1.87 6.33 31.14
N ASN A 633 -3.17 6.35 30.81
CA ASN A 633 -4.05 5.46 31.57
C ASN A 633 -3.75 4.00 31.18
N TRP A 634 -4.17 3.06 32.03
CA TRP A 634 -3.81 1.65 31.84
C TRP A 634 -4.34 1.06 30.52
N PHE A 635 -5.53 1.49 30.09
CA PHE A 635 -6.09 1.11 28.80
C PHE A 635 -5.18 1.53 27.63
N THR A 636 -4.64 2.75 27.67
CA THR A 636 -3.67 3.20 26.64
C THR A 636 -2.33 2.51 26.77
N ALA A 637 -1.80 2.37 28.02
CA ALA A 637 -0.52 1.68 28.27
C ALA A 637 -0.51 0.25 27.74
N THR A 638 -1.64 -0.43 27.78
CA THR A 638 -1.87 -1.78 27.27
C THR A 638 -2.44 -1.83 25.86
N ALA A 639 -2.35 -0.71 25.12
CA ALA A 639 -2.79 -0.57 23.72
C ALA A 639 -4.22 -1.10 23.48
N GLY A 640 -5.14 -0.77 24.38
CA GLY A 640 -6.55 -1.14 24.28
C GLY A 640 -6.88 -2.58 24.69
N THR A 641 -5.89 -3.41 25.01
CA THR A 641 -6.12 -4.81 25.43
C THR A 641 -6.33 -4.97 26.94
N GLY A 642 -5.91 -3.95 27.71
CA GLY A 642 -6.23 -3.83 29.14
C GLY A 642 -7.57 -3.13 29.33
N GLY A 643 -8.40 -3.64 30.21
CA GLY A 643 -9.70 -3.05 30.50
C GLY A 643 -10.43 -3.87 31.55
N ARG A 644 -11.66 -3.50 31.88
CA ARG A 644 -12.49 -4.09 32.94
C ARG A 644 -12.83 -5.57 32.73
N ASN A 645 -12.58 -6.11 31.51
CA ASN A 645 -12.89 -7.49 31.15
C ASN A 645 -11.71 -8.47 31.34
N ILE A 646 -10.56 -7.97 31.81
CA ILE A 646 -9.40 -8.84 32.08
C ILE A 646 -9.51 -9.36 33.52
N SER A 647 -9.36 -10.67 33.69
CA SER A 647 -9.36 -11.31 35.00
C SER A 647 -8.19 -10.79 35.86
N GLU A 648 -8.44 -10.58 37.16
CA GLU A 648 -7.42 -10.23 38.14
C GLU A 648 -6.21 -11.16 38.06
N GLY A 649 -5.01 -10.58 38.10
CA GLY A 649 -3.75 -11.32 38.02
C GLY A 649 -3.34 -11.74 36.60
N SER A 650 -4.17 -11.47 35.58
CA SER A 650 -3.84 -11.72 34.16
C SER A 650 -3.12 -10.54 33.55
N ASP A 651 -2.20 -10.83 32.59
CA ASP A 651 -1.50 -9.80 31.85
C ASP A 651 -2.28 -9.37 30.61
N ALA A 652 -2.29 -8.08 30.31
CA ALA A 652 -2.75 -7.58 29.04
C ALA A 652 -1.83 -8.09 27.92
N PRO A 653 -2.36 -8.62 26.81
CA PRO A 653 -1.55 -9.25 25.76
C PRO A 653 -0.77 -8.27 24.88
N SER A 654 -1.07 -6.98 24.98
CA SER A 654 -0.44 -5.92 24.17
C SER A 654 -0.01 -4.74 25.04
N SER A 655 0.89 -3.92 24.50
CA SER A 655 1.31 -2.67 25.16
C SER A 655 1.76 -1.60 24.16
N VAL A 656 1.88 -0.35 24.63
CA VAL A 656 2.47 0.76 23.85
C VAL A 656 3.98 0.65 23.65
N CYS A 657 4.60 -0.43 24.11
CA CYS A 657 6.04 -0.66 23.95
C CYS A 657 6.44 -0.88 22.47
N PRO A 658 7.68 -0.65 22.11
CA PRO A 658 8.18 -1.00 20.77
C PRO A 658 8.09 -2.51 20.49
N SER A 659 8.07 -2.91 19.23
CA SER A 659 8.17 -4.32 18.84
C SER A 659 9.42 -4.97 19.45
N GLY A 660 9.29 -6.18 20.00
CA GLY A 660 10.34 -6.85 20.78
C GLY A 660 10.40 -6.47 22.26
N TRP A 661 9.63 -5.46 22.67
CA TRP A 661 9.53 -4.96 24.04
C TRP A 661 8.10 -5.15 24.58
N ARG A 662 7.93 -5.10 25.88
CA ARG A 662 6.63 -5.19 26.55
C ARG A 662 6.60 -4.40 27.86
N LEU A 663 5.43 -4.23 28.44
CA LEU A 663 5.29 -3.80 29.83
C LEU A 663 5.81 -4.88 30.80
N SER A 664 6.26 -4.45 31.97
CA SER A 664 6.63 -5.35 33.05
C SER A 664 5.39 -6.07 33.58
N GLN A 665 5.56 -7.29 34.06
CA GLN A 665 4.53 -8.01 34.83
C GLN A 665 4.41 -7.44 36.25
N GLY A 666 3.21 -7.51 36.83
CA GLY A 666 2.90 -7.05 38.17
C GLY A 666 2.37 -8.16 39.07
N GLY A 667 1.81 -7.76 40.23
CA GLY A 667 1.27 -8.73 41.21
C GLY A 667 2.32 -9.69 41.73
N ASN A 668 1.96 -10.96 41.90
CA ASN A 668 2.86 -12.01 42.39
C ASN A 668 4.05 -12.29 41.45
N ARG A 669 4.00 -11.84 40.22
CA ARG A 669 5.07 -11.96 39.19
C ARG A 669 5.78 -10.66 38.95
N SER A 670 5.75 -9.71 39.89
CA SER A 670 6.27 -8.36 39.67
C SER A 670 7.75 -8.33 39.29
N GLU A 671 8.01 -7.92 38.08
CA GLU A 671 9.38 -7.71 37.57
C GLU A 671 10.02 -6.47 38.17
N TYR A 672 9.22 -5.47 38.54
CA TYR A 672 9.73 -4.31 39.31
C TYR A 672 10.22 -4.73 40.71
N LEU A 673 9.54 -5.71 41.37
CA LEU A 673 10.02 -6.25 42.64
C LEU A 673 11.29 -7.06 42.45
N THR A 674 11.36 -7.87 41.39
CA THR A 674 12.59 -8.63 41.05
C THR A 674 13.75 -7.68 40.81
N LEU A 675 13.51 -6.58 40.05
CA LEU A 675 14.50 -5.53 39.80
C LEU A 675 14.94 -4.87 41.12
N LEU A 676 14.00 -4.45 41.97
CA LEU A 676 14.29 -3.83 43.25
C LEU A 676 15.15 -4.76 44.16
N ASN A 677 14.76 -6.01 44.24
CA ASN A 677 15.50 -7.03 45.04
C ASN A 677 16.91 -7.26 44.50
N SER A 678 17.13 -7.19 43.17
CA SER A 678 18.45 -7.30 42.58
C SER A 678 19.39 -6.14 42.96
N TYR A 679 18.81 -5.04 43.48
CA TYR A 679 19.51 -3.87 44.02
C TYR A 679 19.36 -3.75 45.53
N ASP A 680 19.32 -4.91 46.25
CA ASP A 680 19.29 -5.03 47.70
C ASP A 680 18.03 -4.43 48.36
N GLY A 681 16.93 -4.31 47.63
CA GLY A 681 15.69 -3.69 48.11
C GLY A 681 15.79 -2.17 48.32
N ASN A 682 16.91 -1.55 47.89
CA ASN A 682 17.17 -0.14 48.15
C ASN A 682 16.64 0.76 47.05
N VAL A 683 15.58 1.54 47.34
CA VAL A 683 14.94 2.46 46.41
C VAL A 683 15.89 3.57 45.93
N ALA A 684 16.85 4.00 46.75
CA ALA A 684 17.83 4.99 46.32
C ALA A 684 18.67 4.49 45.10
N ASN A 685 18.94 3.18 45.03
CA ASN A 685 19.61 2.57 43.89
C ASN A 685 18.77 2.62 42.60
N LEU A 686 17.44 2.58 42.71
CA LEU A 686 16.55 2.74 41.54
C LEU A 686 16.58 4.16 40.95
N ARG A 687 16.88 5.17 41.77
CA ARG A 687 16.95 6.57 41.32
C ARG A 687 18.30 6.94 40.69
N GLY A 688 19.33 6.19 41.01
CA GLY A 688 20.66 6.36 40.44
C GLY A 688 20.78 5.80 39.01
N ALA A 689 21.85 6.22 38.33
CA ALA A 689 22.21 5.62 37.05
C ALA A 689 22.59 4.14 37.20
N PRO A 690 22.27 3.28 36.26
CA PRO A 690 21.60 3.56 34.96
C PRO A 690 20.06 3.54 35.01
N LEU A 691 19.45 3.22 36.16
CA LEU A 691 18.00 3.01 36.27
C LEU A 691 17.17 4.30 36.14
N ASN A 692 17.59 5.36 36.82
CA ASN A 692 17.01 6.71 36.73
C ASN A 692 15.47 6.76 36.91
N PHE A 693 14.93 6.01 37.88
CA PHE A 693 13.50 6.15 38.23
C PHE A 693 13.26 7.50 38.87
N ILE A 694 12.29 8.23 38.37
CA ILE A 694 11.98 9.60 38.78
C ILE A 694 10.60 9.66 39.45
N THR A 695 10.32 10.78 40.12
CA THR A 695 9.05 11.03 40.85
C THR A 695 8.36 12.28 40.29
N PRO A 696 7.95 12.29 39.00
CA PRO A 696 7.38 13.48 38.38
C PRO A 696 5.88 13.68 38.69
N GLY A 697 5.30 12.78 39.51
CA GLY A 697 3.86 12.77 39.81
C GLY A 697 3.11 11.68 39.01
N TYR A 698 1.80 11.75 39.02
CA TYR A 698 0.87 10.94 38.25
C TYR A 698 -0.44 11.71 38.01
N VAL A 699 -1.23 11.30 37.03
CA VAL A 699 -2.52 11.92 36.73
C VAL A 699 -3.64 11.21 37.51
N HIS A 700 -4.40 11.99 38.27
CA HIS A 700 -5.56 11.52 39.04
C HIS A 700 -6.70 12.56 38.86
N GLU A 701 -7.89 12.08 38.45
CA GLU A 701 -9.05 12.96 38.21
C GLU A 701 -8.71 14.20 37.38
N ARG A 702 -7.98 14.01 36.25
CA ARG A 702 -7.54 15.06 35.32
C ARG A 702 -6.55 16.10 35.91
N ASN A 703 -5.96 15.81 37.08
CA ASN A 703 -4.95 16.63 37.70
C ASN A 703 -3.62 15.89 37.79
N LEU A 704 -2.53 16.57 37.50
CA LEU A 704 -1.19 16.06 37.80
C LEU A 704 -0.88 16.34 39.28
N ILE A 705 -0.75 15.27 40.07
CA ILE A 705 -0.52 15.32 41.51
C ILE A 705 0.77 14.63 41.91
N GLY A 706 1.25 14.89 43.12
CA GLY A 706 2.46 14.27 43.68
C GLY A 706 3.74 14.65 42.96
N ILE A 707 3.81 15.80 42.28
CA ILE A 707 4.97 16.32 41.55
C ILE A 707 6.18 16.41 42.47
N GLY A 708 7.31 15.84 42.08
CA GLY A 708 8.55 15.82 42.84
C GLY A 708 8.58 14.84 44.02
N SER A 709 7.44 14.27 44.39
CA SER A 709 7.31 13.35 45.54
C SER A 709 6.98 11.90 45.14
N ASN A 710 6.14 11.71 44.16
CA ASN A 710 5.66 10.39 43.73
C ASN A 710 5.97 10.08 42.28
N GLY A 711 6.21 8.80 41.95
CA GLY A 711 6.28 8.26 40.60
C GLY A 711 5.53 6.95 40.54
N LEU A 712 4.56 6.83 39.62
CA LEU A 712 3.80 5.61 39.36
C LEU A 712 4.20 5.02 38.03
N TYR A 713 4.37 3.70 37.98
CA TYR A 713 4.82 2.96 36.78
C TYR A 713 3.92 1.76 36.54
N TRP A 714 3.21 1.76 35.42
CA TRP A 714 2.30 0.68 35.03
C TRP A 714 3.01 -0.64 34.82
N SER A 715 2.34 -1.74 35.21
CA SER A 715 2.60 -3.08 34.74
C SER A 715 1.52 -3.55 33.74
N SER A 716 1.74 -4.69 33.11
CA SER A 716 0.75 -5.32 32.18
C SER A 716 -0.40 -6.01 32.95
N THR A 717 -0.29 -6.20 34.25
CA THR A 717 -1.16 -7.10 35.05
C THR A 717 -2.37 -6.37 35.59
N ALA A 718 -3.55 -6.95 35.37
CA ALA A 718 -4.81 -6.47 35.98
C ALA A 718 -4.84 -6.69 37.48
N GLY A 719 -5.30 -5.70 38.22
CA GLY A 719 -5.64 -5.77 39.63
C GLY A 719 -7.10 -6.15 39.84
N PRO A 720 -7.59 -6.08 41.12
CA PRO A 720 -9.01 -6.30 41.45
C PRO A 720 -9.90 -5.27 40.73
N GLU A 721 -11.07 -5.71 40.27
CA GLU A 721 -12.11 -4.85 39.67
C GLU A 721 -11.58 -3.89 38.57
N ASN A 722 -11.58 -2.59 38.87
CA ASN A 722 -11.15 -1.53 37.94
C ASN A 722 -9.72 -1.05 38.18
N TRP A 723 -8.93 -1.86 38.90
CA TRP A 723 -7.55 -1.55 39.24
C TRP A 723 -6.57 -2.25 38.32
N ALA A 724 -5.35 -1.73 38.24
CA ALA A 724 -4.22 -2.37 37.58
C ALA A 724 -2.97 -2.29 38.46
N HIS A 725 -2.15 -3.33 38.40
CA HIS A 725 -0.92 -3.35 39.18
C HIS A 725 0.09 -2.34 38.67
N ARG A 726 0.79 -1.74 39.60
CA ARG A 726 1.82 -0.74 39.34
C ARG A 726 2.94 -0.82 40.39
N MET A 727 4.07 -0.23 40.09
CA MET A 727 5.06 0.17 41.10
C MET A 727 4.90 1.64 41.41
N SER A 728 4.94 2.02 42.68
CA SER A 728 5.09 3.41 43.08
C SER A 728 6.38 3.65 43.87
N ILE A 729 6.93 4.85 43.73
CA ILE A 729 8.12 5.30 44.41
C ILE A 729 7.81 6.67 45.06
N TRP A 730 8.04 6.77 46.37
CA TRP A 730 7.94 8.03 47.11
C TRP A 730 9.01 8.12 48.20
N GLY A 731 9.70 9.26 48.29
CA GLY A 731 10.86 9.37 49.19
C GLY A 731 11.85 8.24 48.96
N ASN A 732 12.19 7.48 49.99
CA ASN A 732 13.03 6.28 49.95
C ASN A 732 12.22 4.99 49.98
N ASN A 733 10.90 5.06 49.75
CA ASN A 733 10.01 3.91 49.79
C ASN A 733 9.52 3.53 48.40
N SER A 734 9.09 2.31 48.25
CA SER A 734 8.34 1.80 47.09
C SER A 734 7.29 0.81 47.53
N ASP A 735 6.21 0.68 46.78
CA ASP A 735 5.26 -0.42 46.91
C ASP A 735 4.90 -1.01 45.55
N GLN A 736 4.41 -2.25 45.62
CA GLN A 736 3.85 -3.00 44.49
C GLN A 736 2.34 -3.10 44.72
N GLY A 737 1.67 -1.97 44.48
CA GLY A 737 0.23 -1.88 44.69
C GLY A 737 -0.55 -1.83 43.38
N SER A 738 -1.76 -1.35 43.49
CA SER A 738 -2.63 -1.13 42.33
C SER A 738 -3.15 0.31 42.33
N SER A 739 -3.49 0.83 41.16
CA SER A 739 -4.15 2.12 40.93
C SER A 739 -5.33 1.94 39.99
N TRP A 740 -6.24 2.91 40.00
CA TRP A 740 -7.36 2.91 39.07
C TRP A 740 -6.89 2.89 37.63
N GLN A 741 -7.50 2.05 36.79
CA GLN A 741 -7.15 1.93 35.35
C GLN A 741 -7.29 3.24 34.59
N VAL A 742 -8.06 4.19 35.10
CA VAL A 742 -8.27 5.54 34.54
C VAL A 742 -7.19 6.54 34.92
N ASP A 743 -6.41 6.26 35.97
CA ASP A 743 -5.29 7.12 36.36
C ASP A 743 -4.19 7.11 35.29
N GLY A 744 -3.40 8.17 35.23
CA GLY A 744 -2.26 8.28 34.33
C GLY A 744 -0.95 7.97 35.06
N ALA A 745 -0.25 6.93 34.63
CA ALA A 745 1.08 6.58 35.15
C ALA A 745 2.12 6.46 34.01
N LEU A 746 3.36 6.39 34.39
CA LEU A 746 4.51 6.27 33.49
C LEU A 746 4.64 4.85 32.92
N VAL A 747 5.27 4.74 31.78
CA VAL A 747 5.56 3.47 31.13
C VAL A 747 7.06 3.30 30.96
N ARG A 748 7.57 2.15 31.39
CA ARG A 748 8.90 1.62 31.06
C ARG A 748 8.80 0.24 30.45
N CYS A 749 9.40 0.07 29.33
CA CYS A 749 9.40 -1.19 28.60
C CYS A 749 10.66 -1.99 28.94
N LEU A 750 10.54 -3.31 28.84
CA LEU A 750 11.68 -4.23 28.89
C LEU A 750 11.61 -5.19 27.70
N VAL A 751 12.75 -5.77 27.34
CA VAL A 751 12.84 -6.77 26.26
C VAL A 751 12.03 -8.02 26.64
N LYS A 752 11.29 -8.56 25.68
CA LYS A 752 10.39 -9.72 25.85
C LYS A 752 11.09 -10.95 26.39
#